data_c15fc6762949245d82904523c57561f8
#
_entry.id   c15fc6762949245d82904523c57561f8
#
_cell.length_a   1.000
_cell.length_b   1.000
_cell.length_c   1.000
_cell.angle_alpha   90.00
_cell.angle_beta   90.00
_cell.angle_gamma   90.00
#
_symmetry.space_group_name_H-M   'P 1'
#
loop_
_entity.id
_entity.type
_entity.pdbx_description
1 polymer ?
#
loop_
_entity_poly.entity_id
_entity_poly.type
_entity_poly.pdbx_seq_one_letter_code
_entity_poly.pdbx_strand_id
1 'polypeptide(L)'
;MNQKWHNIRRVMIIAVAFVALFELGAVIKRMPLKILLAIFAEIPIGLLIGIFVIGILTASVGVSYNWAYKRLLTPTDSKHYWLSSWVVNAFDNAFGVADFVVTWLQDRLFDDNRTERSATLHRGWWLSTSGLAVVSLLSLIATGIYWSHTAVVNYAPWLVVAVALPFIGLIVSRFRHRDSLPFSASDYARIFAASLATWVANTAGFLLIGALFQMPIAIWSVMPLFIAARTFGIVTLVPGGWGTFDIFAFIGLQTLGMDPAVIFLWILFYRVAYTIVPFIIAVIIAATRALRETNHKFRGVPSVIVRSMLQKTVTVLLYFSGITLIIAGALPGTLQSFHLLQHLSPWTSGFLLQVPNIFIGFMLIIAGRGIANKVSRAYWPTLILLAISFGYVAVSHEHMQPLVLLGALFIGTLFIKPTLTRVQFIYSWENRLVDGVIYGGLFIAYLTIGVANLPAVSHRFHVRTSGFFLVPSLHWWLIGFIAIAIVSLGVLGFIAYMQGRTQLLGEALDEERVNQVLARGDNHYTNLIFLGDKRLFYYRPDQSETDTVAIQFRLVNNKAAVMSDPFGDSADFQAALAAFISEADRLGYTPIFYEVSEKIAMMVHEFGYNFMKLGEEAWVDTPSFKTAGKKFANIRSEINQATAAGFTYEVLQPPFSDALLQELRKISDEWLHGREEKGYSLGFFDNHYLQRGGIGVLKAPDGHIVAFATLVTSETENQMTVDLMRFTSESPNGTMDVLFVKTFEYARDAGYNTFNLGMSPLSNVGLHEQSFIRERVANLIYQFGSKIYSFEGLRHYKHKFASDWQPYYIGYSNHSNIAFVMIALLLIDNPGVDLD
;
A
#
# COMPACT_ATOMS: atom_id res chain seq x y z
N MET A 1 6.24 15.28 14.92
CA MET A 1 6.79 14.21 15.78
C MET A 1 6.14 12.84 15.53
N ASN A 2 4.87 12.77 15.12
CA ASN A 2 4.14 11.49 14.97
C ASN A 2 4.54 10.60 13.78
N GLN A 3 4.98 11.17 12.65
CA GLN A 3 5.23 10.38 11.43
C GLN A 3 6.61 9.69 11.44
N LYS A 4 7.64 10.32 12.02
CA LYS A 4 8.93 9.64 12.26
C LYS A 4 8.75 8.43 13.19
N TRP A 5 7.96 8.58 14.24
CA TRP A 5 7.61 7.49 15.14
C TRP A 5 6.77 6.40 14.46
N HIS A 6 5.88 6.76 13.53
CA HIS A 6 5.10 5.79 12.75
C HIS A 6 5.98 4.97 11.80
N ASN A 7 6.94 5.61 11.15
CA ASN A 7 7.87 4.93 10.25
C ASN A 7 8.89 4.10 11.02
N ILE A 8 9.43 4.61 12.12
CA ILE A 8 10.33 3.85 13.02
C ILE A 8 9.59 2.63 13.57
N ARG A 9 8.33 2.79 14.00
CA ARG A 9 7.48 1.70 14.47
C ARG A 9 7.25 0.65 13.37
N ARG A 10 6.95 1.07 12.12
CA ARG A 10 6.80 0.14 10.98
C ARG A 10 8.09 -0.61 10.69
N VAL A 11 9.21 0.07 10.66
CA VAL A 11 10.52 -0.55 10.43
C VAL A 11 10.86 -1.51 11.57
N MET A 12 10.62 -1.14 12.82
CA MET A 12 10.80 -2.04 13.97
C MET A 12 9.90 -3.27 13.88
N ILE A 13 8.60 -3.10 13.55
CA ILE A 13 7.66 -4.22 13.39
C ILE A 13 8.15 -5.17 12.29
N ILE A 14 8.58 -4.62 11.15
CA ILE A 14 9.11 -5.42 10.02
C ILE A 14 10.40 -6.14 10.44
N ALA A 15 11.32 -5.45 11.10
CA ALA A 15 12.57 -6.04 11.55
C ALA A 15 12.35 -7.17 12.57
N VAL A 16 11.49 -6.94 13.55
CA VAL A 16 11.13 -7.96 14.56
C VAL A 16 10.38 -9.13 13.91
N ALA A 17 9.46 -8.86 12.98
CA ALA A 17 8.77 -9.91 12.23
C ALA A 17 9.77 -10.72 11.37
N PHE A 18 10.76 -10.08 10.77
CA PHE A 18 11.78 -10.75 9.98
C PHE A 18 12.67 -11.64 10.86
N VAL A 19 13.15 -11.14 12.00
CA VAL A 19 13.90 -11.94 12.98
C VAL A 19 13.06 -13.09 13.50
N ALA A 20 11.79 -12.84 13.78
CA ALA A 20 10.86 -13.87 14.23
C ALA A 20 10.65 -14.98 13.18
N LEU A 21 10.49 -14.59 11.90
CA LEU A 21 10.38 -15.54 10.80
C LEU A 21 11.69 -16.34 10.59
N PHE A 22 12.83 -15.69 10.73
CA PHE A 22 14.13 -16.33 10.62
C PHE A 22 14.34 -17.36 11.73
N GLU A 23 14.07 -16.99 12.98
CA GLU A 23 14.16 -17.91 14.14
C GLU A 23 13.12 -19.03 14.06
N LEU A 24 11.89 -18.73 13.63
CA LEU A 24 10.87 -19.75 13.37
C LEU A 24 11.35 -20.73 12.30
N GLY A 25 11.98 -20.25 11.24
CA GLY A 25 12.61 -21.10 10.22
C GLY A 25 13.72 -21.96 10.79
N ALA A 26 14.56 -21.43 11.68
CA ALA A 26 15.61 -22.17 12.36
C ALA A 26 15.05 -23.25 13.31
N VAL A 27 13.95 -22.94 13.99
CA VAL A 27 13.23 -23.87 14.87
C VAL A 27 12.58 -24.99 14.07
N ILE A 28 11.86 -24.66 13.00
CA ILE A 28 11.24 -25.63 12.08
C ILE A 28 12.30 -26.56 11.48
N LYS A 29 13.48 -26.04 11.14
CA LYS A 29 14.60 -26.81 10.61
C LYS A 29 15.12 -27.85 11.60
N ARG A 30 15.09 -27.58 12.88
CA ARG A 30 15.54 -28.52 13.93
C ARG A 30 14.49 -29.59 14.26
N MET A 31 13.26 -29.44 13.74
CA MET A 31 12.18 -30.38 14.00
C MET A 31 12.05 -31.40 12.88
N PRO A 32 12.06 -32.68 13.17
CA PRO A 32 11.67 -33.69 12.21
C PRO A 32 10.15 -33.55 11.99
N LEU A 33 9.76 -32.95 10.88
CA LEU A 33 8.34 -32.78 10.48
C LEU A 33 7.54 -34.09 10.54
N LYS A 34 8.22 -35.21 10.35
CA LYS A 34 7.66 -36.56 10.54
C LYS A 34 7.16 -36.85 11.94
N ILE A 35 7.91 -36.44 12.95
CA ILE A 35 7.51 -36.61 14.34
C ILE A 35 6.30 -35.73 14.64
N LEU A 36 6.29 -34.49 14.14
CA LEU A 36 5.16 -33.57 14.29
C LEU A 36 3.89 -34.15 13.65
N LEU A 37 3.97 -34.62 12.42
CA LEU A 37 2.84 -35.20 11.69
C LEU A 37 2.40 -36.53 12.31
N ALA A 38 3.31 -37.36 12.80
CA ALA A 38 2.98 -38.58 13.51
C ALA A 38 2.22 -38.29 14.81
N ILE A 39 2.72 -37.37 15.63
CA ILE A 39 2.03 -36.97 16.88
C ILE A 39 0.66 -36.37 16.57
N PHE A 40 0.55 -35.57 15.49
CA PHE A 40 -0.71 -34.94 15.09
C PHE A 40 -1.74 -36.00 14.62
N ALA A 41 -1.29 -37.06 13.96
CA ALA A 41 -2.14 -38.17 13.50
C ALA A 41 -2.67 -39.02 14.66
N GLU A 42 -1.92 -39.13 15.75
CA GLU A 42 -2.27 -39.92 16.93
C GLU A 42 -3.20 -39.15 17.90
N ILE A 43 -3.45 -37.85 17.69
CA ILE A 43 -4.31 -37.05 18.56
C ILE A 43 -5.77 -37.48 18.40
N PRO A 44 -6.43 -38.01 19.46
CA PRO A 44 -7.83 -38.40 19.41
C PRO A 44 -8.73 -37.19 19.09
N ILE A 45 -9.76 -37.39 18.28
CA ILE A 45 -10.73 -36.36 17.91
C ILE A 45 -11.36 -35.70 19.15
N GLY A 46 -11.63 -36.46 20.22
CA GLY A 46 -12.15 -35.94 21.48
C GLY A 46 -11.20 -34.92 22.14
N LEU A 47 -9.87 -35.14 22.03
CA LEU A 47 -8.86 -34.21 22.54
C LEU A 47 -8.84 -32.91 21.72
N LEU A 48 -8.93 -33.02 20.39
CA LEU A 48 -9.03 -31.84 19.51
C LEU A 48 -10.26 -30.99 19.83
N ILE A 49 -11.42 -31.64 19.98
CA ILE A 49 -12.64 -30.92 20.40
C ILE A 49 -12.43 -30.23 21.75
N GLY A 50 -11.81 -30.91 22.72
CA GLY A 50 -11.49 -30.34 24.04
C GLY A 50 -10.60 -29.09 23.93
N ILE A 51 -9.55 -29.15 23.11
CA ILE A 51 -8.64 -28.02 22.85
C ILE A 51 -9.39 -26.82 22.25
N PHE A 52 -10.25 -27.05 21.25
CA PHE A 52 -11.02 -25.97 20.63
C PHE A 52 -12.05 -25.39 21.58
N VAL A 53 -12.73 -26.20 22.38
CA VAL A 53 -13.68 -25.72 23.41
C VAL A 53 -12.96 -24.86 24.43
N ILE A 54 -11.83 -25.29 24.96
CA ILE A 54 -11.01 -24.50 25.90
C ILE A 54 -10.59 -23.17 25.26
N GLY A 55 -10.10 -23.21 24.02
CA GLY A 55 -9.67 -22.01 23.33
C GLY A 55 -10.81 -21.01 23.10
N ILE A 56 -11.99 -21.47 22.66
CA ILE A 56 -13.17 -20.64 22.47
C ILE A 56 -13.67 -20.05 23.80
N LEU A 57 -13.72 -20.86 24.85
CA LEU A 57 -14.11 -20.40 26.18
C LEU A 57 -13.14 -19.34 26.72
N THR A 58 -11.84 -19.58 26.60
CA THR A 58 -10.79 -18.65 26.99
C THR A 58 -10.93 -17.33 26.22
N ALA A 59 -11.09 -17.38 24.91
CA ALA A 59 -11.31 -16.18 24.10
C ALA A 59 -12.59 -15.44 24.49
N SER A 60 -13.64 -16.17 24.88
CA SER A 60 -14.94 -15.59 25.26
C SER A 60 -14.90 -14.78 26.55
N VAL A 61 -13.98 -15.07 27.47
CA VAL A 61 -13.81 -14.30 28.72
C VAL A 61 -13.46 -12.84 28.44
N GLY A 62 -12.74 -12.55 27.33
CA GLY A 62 -12.43 -11.19 26.91
C GLY A 62 -13.65 -10.29 26.66
N VAL A 63 -14.84 -10.87 26.45
CA VAL A 63 -16.12 -10.12 26.35
C VAL A 63 -16.41 -9.33 27.65
N SER A 64 -15.87 -9.77 28.78
CA SER A 64 -15.99 -9.08 30.04
C SER A 64 -15.52 -7.61 30.03
N TYR A 65 -14.53 -7.27 29.18
CA TYR A 65 -14.12 -5.88 28.95
C TYR A 65 -15.25 -5.02 28.39
N ASN A 66 -15.91 -5.48 27.35
CA ASN A 66 -17.01 -4.73 26.75
C ASN A 66 -18.17 -4.61 27.73
N TRP A 67 -18.40 -5.63 28.58
CA TRP A 67 -19.41 -5.56 29.65
C TRP A 67 -19.02 -4.53 30.71
N ALA A 68 -17.74 -4.45 31.12
CA ALA A 68 -17.25 -3.47 32.09
C ALA A 68 -17.42 -2.04 31.57
N TYR A 69 -17.21 -1.81 30.28
CA TYR A 69 -17.40 -0.50 29.62
C TYR A 69 -18.86 -0.19 29.27
N LYS A 70 -19.79 -1.15 29.30
CA LYS A 70 -21.19 -0.98 28.87
C LYS A 70 -21.91 0.19 29.55
N ARG A 71 -21.63 0.46 30.83
CA ARG A 71 -22.28 1.55 31.60
C ARG A 71 -21.67 2.93 31.32
N LEU A 72 -20.44 2.97 30.85
CA LEU A 72 -19.72 4.21 30.49
C LEU A 72 -20.07 4.72 29.09
N LEU A 73 -20.55 3.82 28.27
CA LEU A 73 -20.94 4.06 26.91
C LEU A 73 -22.45 3.88 26.88
N THR A 74 -23.21 4.97 26.70
CA THR A 74 -24.69 4.92 26.62
C THR A 74 -25.11 3.83 25.61
N PRO A 75 -25.57 2.68 26.06
CA PRO A 75 -25.88 1.61 25.11
C PRO A 75 -27.27 1.82 24.56
N THR A 76 -27.38 1.90 23.27
CA THR A 76 -28.58 1.47 22.58
C THR A 76 -28.86 0.02 22.99
N ASP A 77 -30.09 -0.28 23.31
CA ASP A 77 -30.55 -1.58 23.80
C ASP A 77 -30.52 -2.60 22.65
N SER A 78 -29.31 -2.94 22.19
CA SER A 78 -29.16 -3.92 21.13
C SER A 78 -29.29 -5.31 21.72
N LYS A 79 -30.35 -6.04 21.34
CA LYS A 79 -30.57 -7.47 21.63
C LYS A 79 -29.35 -8.35 21.33
N HIS A 80 -28.32 -7.79 20.72
CA HIS A 80 -27.14 -8.49 20.22
C HIS A 80 -25.80 -7.98 20.78
N TYR A 81 -25.82 -7.18 21.85
CA TYR A 81 -24.61 -6.60 22.44
C TYR A 81 -23.50 -7.62 22.73
N TRP A 82 -23.86 -8.76 23.31
CA TRP A 82 -22.91 -9.82 23.66
C TRP A 82 -22.23 -10.44 22.45
N LEU A 83 -23.02 -10.69 21.39
CA LEU A 83 -22.49 -11.29 20.17
C LEU A 83 -21.57 -10.29 19.44
N SER A 84 -21.93 -9.01 19.41
CA SER A 84 -21.09 -7.94 18.87
C SER A 84 -19.79 -7.82 19.68
N SER A 85 -19.88 -7.85 20.99
CA SER A 85 -18.72 -7.82 21.90
C SER A 85 -17.80 -9.02 21.68
N TRP A 86 -18.37 -10.21 21.46
CA TRP A 86 -17.61 -11.42 21.19
C TRP A 86 -16.86 -11.34 19.86
N VAL A 87 -17.54 -10.85 18.82
CA VAL A 87 -16.93 -10.63 17.50
C VAL A 87 -15.76 -9.66 17.59
N VAL A 88 -15.96 -8.50 18.22
CA VAL A 88 -14.91 -7.49 18.42
C VAL A 88 -13.72 -8.08 19.18
N ASN A 89 -13.98 -8.82 20.25
CA ASN A 89 -12.91 -9.43 21.05
C ASN A 89 -12.11 -10.48 20.27
N ALA A 90 -12.77 -11.27 19.43
CA ALA A 90 -12.08 -12.25 18.58
C ALA A 90 -11.17 -11.57 17.54
N PHE A 91 -11.60 -10.43 16.97
CA PHE A 91 -10.76 -9.61 16.10
C PHE A 91 -9.60 -8.97 16.87
N ASP A 92 -9.84 -8.48 18.08
CA ASP A 92 -8.81 -7.89 18.93
C ASP A 92 -7.73 -8.91 19.29
N ASN A 93 -8.11 -10.14 19.63
CA ASN A 93 -7.16 -11.24 19.86
C ASN A 93 -6.30 -11.60 18.65
N ALA A 94 -6.84 -11.44 17.45
CA ALA A 94 -6.13 -11.74 16.19
C ALA A 94 -5.19 -10.60 15.73
N PHE A 95 -5.61 -9.33 15.89
CA PHE A 95 -4.91 -8.17 15.34
C PHE A 95 -4.35 -7.21 16.41
N GLY A 96 -4.89 -7.25 17.64
CA GLY A 96 -4.49 -6.37 18.75
C GLY A 96 -5.17 -5.02 18.79
N VAL A 97 -5.08 -4.36 19.94
CA VAL A 97 -5.82 -3.12 20.31
C VAL A 97 -5.51 -1.91 19.41
N ALA A 98 -4.44 -1.93 18.66
CA ALA A 98 -4.00 -0.79 17.84
C ALA A 98 -4.39 -0.91 16.36
N ASP A 99 -5.25 -1.88 15.99
CA ASP A 99 -5.62 -2.12 14.61
C ASP A 99 -6.83 -1.27 14.21
N PHE A 100 -6.69 -0.61 13.07
CA PHE A 100 -7.76 0.14 12.41
C PHE A 100 -9.02 -0.72 12.17
N VAL A 101 -8.85 -2.02 11.88
CA VAL A 101 -9.96 -2.95 11.63
C VAL A 101 -10.81 -3.15 12.88
N VAL A 102 -10.16 -3.32 14.04
CA VAL A 102 -10.86 -3.51 15.33
C VAL A 102 -11.63 -2.25 15.69
N THR A 103 -10.99 -1.09 15.57
CA THR A 103 -11.63 0.21 15.82
C THR A 103 -12.81 0.45 14.88
N TRP A 104 -12.64 0.20 13.59
CA TRP A 104 -13.70 0.31 12.61
C TRP A 104 -14.87 -0.65 12.89
N LEU A 105 -14.56 -1.89 13.30
CA LEU A 105 -15.57 -2.89 13.63
C LEU A 105 -16.34 -2.51 14.89
N GLN A 106 -15.65 -1.95 15.88
CA GLN A 106 -16.29 -1.40 17.09
C GLN A 106 -17.26 -0.28 16.72
N ASP A 107 -16.82 0.69 15.92
CA ASP A 107 -17.67 1.81 15.48
C ASP A 107 -18.92 1.34 14.72
N ARG A 108 -18.83 0.21 14.04
CA ARG A 108 -19.91 -0.31 13.21
C ARG A 108 -20.88 -1.22 13.97
N LEU A 109 -20.40 -2.00 14.90
CA LEU A 109 -21.20 -2.98 15.65
C LEU A 109 -21.93 -2.38 16.87
N PHE A 110 -21.43 -1.23 17.33
CA PHE A 110 -22.02 -0.52 18.45
C PHE A 110 -22.47 0.85 17.95
N ASP A 111 -23.77 1.11 17.86
CA ASP A 111 -24.44 2.32 17.32
C ASP A 111 -24.25 3.58 18.22
N ASP A 112 -23.08 3.78 18.81
CA ASP A 112 -22.78 4.84 19.78
C ASP A 112 -22.07 6.05 19.17
N ASN A 113 -22.07 7.19 19.89
CA ASN A 113 -21.31 8.41 19.58
C ASN A 113 -19.81 8.07 19.38
N ARG A 114 -19.40 7.96 18.14
CA ARG A 114 -18.10 7.42 17.67
C ARG A 114 -16.88 8.04 18.33
N THR A 115 -16.90 9.35 18.52
CA THR A 115 -15.76 10.09 19.09
C THR A 115 -15.56 9.84 20.57
N GLU A 116 -16.63 9.72 21.32
CA GLU A 116 -16.58 9.62 22.79
C GLU A 116 -16.18 8.21 23.24
N ARG A 117 -16.65 7.17 22.52
CA ARG A 117 -16.30 5.78 22.79
C ARG A 117 -14.81 5.50 22.52
N SER A 118 -14.32 5.86 21.34
CA SER A 118 -12.92 5.68 20.99
C SER A 118 -12.01 6.44 21.95
N ALA A 119 -12.35 7.69 22.30
CA ALA A 119 -11.60 8.47 23.27
C ALA A 119 -11.58 7.82 24.66
N THR A 120 -12.69 7.29 25.13
CA THR A 120 -12.81 6.62 26.45
C THR A 120 -12.00 5.33 26.50
N LEU A 121 -12.09 4.49 25.45
CA LEU A 121 -11.31 3.27 25.36
C LEU A 121 -9.80 3.55 25.26
N HIS A 122 -9.40 4.55 24.48
CA HIS A 122 -8.00 4.97 24.39
C HIS A 122 -7.45 5.56 25.69
N ARG A 123 -8.27 6.29 26.44
CA ARG A 123 -7.88 6.83 27.75
C ARG A 123 -7.74 5.74 28.81
N GLY A 124 -8.55 4.68 28.72
CA GLY A 124 -8.59 3.58 29.67
C GLY A 124 -7.76 2.35 29.31
N TRP A 125 -7.03 2.36 28.20
CA TRP A 125 -6.30 1.18 27.70
C TRP A 125 -5.33 0.55 28.72
N TRP A 126 -4.70 1.37 29.56
CA TRP A 126 -3.76 0.90 30.59
C TRP A 126 -4.45 0.04 31.67
N LEU A 127 -5.77 0.22 31.87
CA LEU A 127 -6.54 -0.63 32.78
C LEU A 127 -6.65 -2.07 32.26
N SER A 128 -6.61 -2.27 30.96
CA SER A 128 -6.62 -3.60 30.36
C SER A 128 -5.36 -4.42 30.69
N THR A 129 -4.26 -3.77 31.02
CA THR A 129 -3.01 -4.41 31.45
C THR A 129 -2.90 -4.64 32.96
N SER A 130 -3.88 -4.15 33.73
CA SER A 130 -3.85 -4.25 35.23
C SER A 130 -3.93 -5.70 35.70
N GLY A 131 -4.74 -6.54 35.05
CA GLY A 131 -4.80 -7.98 35.34
C GLY A 131 -3.50 -8.71 35.00
N LEU A 132 -2.84 -8.32 33.90
CA LEU A 132 -1.51 -8.83 33.56
C LEU A 132 -0.50 -8.51 34.66
N ALA A 133 -0.54 -7.29 35.21
CA ALA A 133 0.35 -6.91 36.31
C ALA A 133 0.14 -7.77 37.56
N VAL A 134 -1.11 -8.07 37.92
CA VAL A 134 -1.40 -8.94 39.06
C VAL A 134 -0.89 -10.36 38.86
N VAL A 135 -1.20 -10.96 37.68
CA VAL A 135 -0.74 -12.31 37.36
C VAL A 135 0.79 -12.36 37.25
N SER A 136 1.42 -11.29 36.78
CA SER A 136 2.88 -11.15 36.76
C SER A 136 3.50 -11.03 38.13
N LEU A 137 2.86 -10.29 39.04
CA LEU A 137 3.30 -10.16 40.42
C LEU A 137 3.23 -11.53 41.15
N LEU A 138 2.14 -12.27 40.94
CA LEU A 138 2.03 -13.63 41.48
C LEU A 138 3.11 -14.56 40.87
N SER A 139 3.41 -14.40 39.60
CA SER A 139 4.47 -15.15 38.95
C SER A 139 5.86 -14.79 39.47
N LEU A 140 6.14 -13.52 39.78
CA LEU A 140 7.38 -13.07 40.40
C LEU A 140 7.52 -13.64 41.80
N ILE A 141 6.45 -13.64 42.61
CA ILE A 141 6.44 -14.23 43.97
C ILE A 141 6.73 -15.73 43.83
N ALA A 142 6.05 -16.44 42.93
CA ALA A 142 6.28 -17.86 42.72
C ALA A 142 7.75 -18.14 42.29
N THR A 143 8.28 -17.35 41.37
CA THR A 143 9.67 -17.45 40.90
C THR A 143 10.65 -17.19 42.06
N GLY A 144 10.36 -16.24 42.94
CA GLY A 144 11.17 -15.94 44.12
C GLY A 144 11.18 -17.07 45.16
N ILE A 145 10.04 -17.72 45.36
CA ILE A 145 9.93 -18.86 46.31
C ILE A 145 10.68 -20.09 45.77
N TYR A 146 10.64 -20.33 44.44
CA TYR A 146 11.26 -21.48 43.77
C TYR A 146 12.62 -21.13 43.16
N TRP A 147 13.30 -20.06 43.62
CA TRP A 147 14.54 -19.48 43.05
C TRP A 147 15.67 -20.47 42.81
N SER A 148 15.75 -21.55 43.55
CA SER A 148 16.88 -22.47 43.52
C SER A 148 16.92 -23.43 42.30
N HIS A 149 15.92 -23.44 41.45
CA HIS A 149 15.77 -24.49 40.41
C HIS A 149 15.49 -24.00 39.00
N THR A 150 15.58 -22.68 38.68
CA THR A 150 14.88 -22.30 37.48
C THR A 150 15.65 -21.43 36.50
N ALA A 151 15.79 -21.99 35.27
CA ALA A 151 15.96 -21.22 34.03
C ALA A 151 14.95 -20.03 33.88
N VAL A 152 13.87 -20.04 34.65
CA VAL A 152 12.79 -19.04 34.65
C VAL A 152 13.25 -17.67 35.19
N VAL A 153 14.29 -17.62 36.05
CA VAL A 153 14.84 -16.35 36.56
C VAL A 153 15.30 -15.41 35.44
N ASN A 154 15.76 -15.96 34.32
CA ASN A 154 16.16 -15.15 33.15
C ASN A 154 14.99 -14.39 32.51
N TYR A 155 13.75 -14.77 32.81
CA TYR A 155 12.53 -14.12 32.28
C TYR A 155 11.93 -13.12 33.28
N ALA A 156 12.45 -13.03 34.51
CA ALA A 156 12.00 -12.09 35.54
C ALA A 156 11.95 -10.63 35.09
N PRO A 157 12.89 -10.10 34.29
CA PRO A 157 12.81 -8.73 33.78
C PRO A 157 11.51 -8.45 33.02
N TRP A 158 11.02 -9.41 32.23
CA TRP A 158 9.75 -9.25 31.48
C TRP A 158 8.54 -9.25 32.38
N LEU A 159 8.57 -9.98 33.49
CA LEU A 159 7.52 -9.94 34.51
C LEU A 159 7.50 -8.58 35.21
N VAL A 160 8.66 -8.00 35.52
CA VAL A 160 8.77 -6.64 36.04
C VAL A 160 8.22 -5.61 35.08
N VAL A 161 8.55 -5.74 33.78
CA VAL A 161 7.98 -4.90 32.72
C VAL A 161 6.44 -5.02 32.70
N ALA A 162 5.91 -6.23 32.81
CA ALA A 162 4.46 -6.47 32.86
C ALA A 162 3.78 -5.77 34.02
N VAL A 163 4.41 -5.81 35.23
CA VAL A 163 3.91 -5.07 36.40
C VAL A 163 3.96 -3.56 36.17
N ALA A 164 4.99 -3.06 35.51
CA ALA A 164 5.15 -1.63 35.24
C ALA A 164 4.19 -1.09 34.13
N LEU A 165 3.71 -1.92 33.21
CA LEU A 165 2.89 -1.51 32.08
C LEU A 165 1.67 -0.65 32.44
N PRO A 166 0.81 -1.01 33.39
CA PRO A 166 -0.34 -0.17 33.77
C PRO A 166 0.08 1.18 34.35
N PHE A 167 1.18 1.25 35.08
CA PHE A 167 1.70 2.50 35.64
C PHE A 167 2.27 3.40 34.55
N ILE A 168 3.05 2.84 33.63
CA ILE A 168 3.55 3.56 32.46
C ILE A 168 2.38 4.08 31.63
N GLY A 169 1.38 3.24 31.38
CA GLY A 169 0.18 3.61 30.65
C GLY A 169 -0.63 4.71 31.34
N LEU A 170 -0.74 4.67 32.67
CA LEU A 170 -1.37 5.73 33.47
C LEU A 170 -0.62 7.05 33.36
N ILE A 171 0.71 7.01 33.49
CA ILE A 171 1.57 8.20 33.33
C ILE A 171 1.42 8.79 31.93
N VAL A 172 1.54 7.98 30.89
CA VAL A 172 1.39 8.42 29.49
C VAL A 172 0.00 9.00 29.23
N SER A 173 -1.05 8.33 29.74
CA SER A 173 -2.43 8.82 29.63
C SER A 173 -2.60 10.18 30.30
N ARG A 174 -2.01 10.40 31.46
CA ARG A 174 -2.11 11.65 32.21
C ARG A 174 -1.34 12.81 31.58
N PHE A 175 -0.18 12.52 30.96
CA PHE A 175 0.56 13.53 30.21
C PHE A 175 -0.11 13.93 28.88
N ARG A 176 -0.81 12.98 28.25
CA ARG A 176 -1.44 13.21 26.94
C ARG A 176 -2.83 13.81 27.04
N HIS A 177 -3.55 13.54 28.12
CA HIS A 177 -4.92 14.01 28.36
C HIS A 177 -5.00 14.65 29.74
N ARG A 178 -5.06 15.98 29.81
CA ARG A 178 -5.14 16.73 31.06
C ARG A 178 -6.46 16.57 31.82
N ASP A 179 -7.51 16.09 31.14
CA ASP A 179 -8.83 15.89 31.75
C ASP A 179 -8.90 14.59 32.54
N SER A 180 -9.53 14.64 33.70
CA SER A 180 -9.81 13.48 34.53
C SER A 180 -10.67 12.46 33.75
N LEU A 181 -10.35 11.18 33.87
CA LEU A 181 -11.19 10.13 33.32
C LEU A 181 -12.56 10.17 34.02
N PRO A 182 -13.68 10.08 33.29
CA PRO A 182 -15.02 10.10 33.87
C PRO A 182 -15.40 8.76 34.50
N PHE A 183 -14.46 8.09 35.18
CA PHE A 183 -14.65 6.77 35.80
C PHE A 183 -14.93 6.89 37.29
N SER A 184 -16.00 6.24 37.74
CA SER A 184 -16.27 6.06 39.14
C SER A 184 -15.38 4.95 39.74
N ALA A 185 -15.25 4.90 41.04
CA ALA A 185 -14.51 3.82 41.70
C ALA A 185 -15.05 2.42 41.31
N SER A 186 -16.37 2.31 41.11
CA SER A 186 -17.00 1.06 40.71
C SER A 186 -16.65 0.67 39.26
N ASP A 187 -16.38 1.65 38.39
CA ASP A 187 -15.97 1.39 36.99
C ASP A 187 -14.53 0.88 36.93
N TYR A 188 -13.64 1.51 37.72
CA TYR A 188 -12.26 1.01 37.87
C TYR A 188 -12.25 -0.44 38.38
N ALA A 189 -13.06 -0.75 39.41
CA ALA A 189 -13.15 -2.10 39.99
C ALA A 189 -13.65 -3.13 38.95
N ARG A 190 -14.65 -2.78 38.12
CA ARG A 190 -15.19 -3.67 37.09
C ARG A 190 -14.20 -3.90 35.97
N ILE A 191 -13.53 -2.85 35.46
CA ILE A 191 -12.54 -2.97 34.40
C ILE A 191 -11.35 -3.79 34.90
N PHE A 192 -10.92 -3.55 36.13
CA PHE A 192 -9.88 -4.33 36.80
C PHE A 192 -10.27 -5.81 36.90
N ALA A 193 -11.50 -6.10 37.39
CA ALA A 193 -12.00 -7.48 37.51
C ALA A 193 -12.09 -8.17 36.15
N ALA A 194 -12.53 -7.46 35.09
CA ALA A 194 -12.57 -7.97 33.73
C ALA A 194 -11.16 -8.23 33.18
N SER A 195 -10.21 -7.33 33.46
CA SER A 195 -8.81 -7.51 33.11
C SER A 195 -8.22 -8.75 33.79
N LEU A 196 -8.41 -8.86 35.09
CA LEU A 196 -7.92 -10.00 35.88
C LEU A 196 -8.51 -11.33 35.36
N ALA A 197 -9.84 -11.37 35.15
CA ALA A 197 -10.52 -12.55 34.64
C ALA A 197 -9.96 -12.97 33.27
N THR A 198 -9.73 -12.02 32.35
CA THR A 198 -9.18 -12.29 31.03
C THR A 198 -7.76 -12.83 31.10
N TRP A 199 -6.90 -12.24 31.91
CA TRP A 199 -5.50 -12.69 32.01
C TRP A 199 -5.38 -14.03 32.74
N VAL A 200 -6.21 -14.28 33.77
CA VAL A 200 -6.32 -15.58 34.45
C VAL A 200 -6.81 -16.64 33.48
N ALA A 201 -7.87 -16.33 32.72
CA ALA A 201 -8.41 -17.26 31.71
C ALA A 201 -7.38 -17.58 30.61
N ASN A 202 -6.65 -16.58 30.08
CA ASN A 202 -5.61 -16.78 29.09
C ASN A 202 -4.49 -17.69 29.60
N THR A 203 -4.05 -17.45 30.84
CA THR A 203 -3.03 -18.27 31.48
C THR A 203 -3.53 -19.69 31.70
N ALA A 204 -4.73 -19.84 32.23
CA ALA A 204 -5.35 -21.13 32.48
C ALA A 204 -5.59 -21.89 31.18
N GLY A 205 -6.07 -21.22 30.11
CA GLY A 205 -6.30 -21.82 28.80
C GLY A 205 -5.00 -22.36 28.18
N PHE A 206 -3.92 -21.61 28.28
CA PHE A 206 -2.61 -22.08 27.79
C PHE A 206 -2.14 -23.30 28.56
N LEU A 207 -2.24 -23.28 29.89
CA LEU A 207 -1.83 -24.38 30.76
C LEU A 207 -2.72 -25.62 30.58
N LEU A 208 -4.04 -25.45 30.46
CA LEU A 208 -4.98 -26.55 30.20
C LEU A 208 -4.74 -27.24 28.87
N ILE A 209 -4.47 -26.46 27.81
CA ILE A 209 -4.12 -27.05 26.51
C ILE A 209 -2.82 -27.84 26.62
N GLY A 210 -1.81 -27.32 27.35
CA GLY A 210 -0.59 -28.06 27.62
C GLY A 210 -0.81 -29.35 28.43
N ALA A 211 -1.68 -29.30 29.44
CA ALA A 211 -2.02 -30.46 30.24
C ALA A 211 -2.68 -31.59 29.43
N LEU A 212 -3.46 -31.23 28.40
CA LEU A 212 -4.06 -32.21 27.48
C LEU A 212 -3.02 -32.98 26.66
N PHE A 213 -1.82 -32.48 26.50
CA PHE A 213 -0.69 -33.19 25.89
C PHE A 213 0.07 -34.10 26.89
N GLN A 214 -0.52 -34.36 28.09
CA GLN A 214 0.06 -35.20 29.15
C GLN A 214 1.47 -34.78 29.59
N MET A 215 1.79 -33.49 29.49
CA MET A 215 3.06 -32.95 29.92
C MET A 215 3.15 -32.92 31.44
N PRO A 216 4.29 -33.25 32.05
CA PRO A 216 4.56 -32.99 33.47
C PRO A 216 4.70 -31.48 33.66
N ILE A 217 3.57 -30.77 33.78
CA ILE A 217 3.53 -29.33 33.85
C ILE A 217 3.70 -28.88 35.28
N ALA A 218 4.87 -28.36 35.62
CA ALA A 218 5.05 -27.55 36.82
C ALA A 218 4.42 -26.16 36.57
N ILE A 219 3.19 -25.96 36.99
CA ILE A 219 2.42 -24.69 36.82
C ILE A 219 3.27 -23.48 37.18
N TRP A 220 4.02 -23.59 38.25
CA TRP A 220 4.88 -22.52 38.77
C TRP A 220 6.09 -22.17 37.89
N SER A 221 6.47 -23.04 36.98
CA SER A 221 7.55 -22.80 35.98
C SER A 221 7.03 -22.30 34.64
N VAL A 222 5.92 -22.83 34.17
CA VAL A 222 5.33 -22.50 32.87
C VAL A 222 4.57 -21.18 32.89
N MET A 223 3.85 -20.90 33.98
CA MET A 223 3.07 -19.66 34.13
C MET A 223 3.92 -18.38 33.98
N PRO A 224 5.05 -18.21 34.71
CA PRO A 224 5.89 -17.03 34.56
C PRO A 224 6.41 -16.86 33.11
N LEU A 225 6.75 -17.96 32.48
CA LEU A 225 7.26 -17.98 31.13
C LEU A 225 6.19 -17.58 30.12
N PHE A 226 4.99 -18.10 30.23
CA PHE A 226 3.86 -17.69 29.38
C PHE A 226 3.59 -16.19 29.50
N ILE A 227 3.60 -15.65 30.74
CA ILE A 227 3.36 -14.23 30.99
C ILE A 227 4.50 -13.37 30.42
N ALA A 228 5.75 -13.80 30.59
CA ALA A 228 6.90 -13.11 30.02
C ALA A 228 6.80 -13.08 28.47
N ALA A 229 6.44 -14.19 27.83
CA ALA A 229 6.24 -14.29 26.39
C ALA A 229 5.10 -13.38 25.90
N ARG A 230 3.99 -13.33 26.62
CA ARG A 230 2.86 -12.41 26.33
C ARG A 230 3.26 -10.95 26.48
N THR A 231 4.00 -10.63 27.52
CA THR A 231 4.53 -9.28 27.74
C THR A 231 5.47 -8.85 26.61
N PHE A 232 6.38 -9.75 26.21
CA PHE A 232 7.24 -9.52 25.06
C PHE A 232 6.44 -9.24 23.79
N GLY A 233 5.41 -10.05 23.52
CA GLY A 233 4.50 -9.84 22.39
C GLY A 233 3.80 -8.48 22.42
N ILE A 234 3.39 -8.00 23.60
CA ILE A 234 2.77 -6.68 23.75
C ILE A 234 3.78 -5.55 23.51
N VAL A 235 4.97 -5.66 24.11
CA VAL A 235 6.02 -4.62 24.02
C VAL A 235 6.56 -4.47 22.59
N THR A 236 6.64 -5.56 21.84
CA THR A 236 7.08 -5.53 20.42
C THR A 236 6.07 -4.87 19.49
N LEU A 237 4.83 -4.62 19.96
CA LEU A 237 3.74 -4.02 19.18
C LEU A 237 3.42 -4.75 17.87
N VAL A 238 3.84 -6.00 17.76
CA VAL A 238 3.47 -6.84 16.60
C VAL A 238 1.99 -7.20 16.73
N PRO A 239 1.17 -7.02 15.68
CA PRO A 239 -0.24 -7.37 15.70
C PRO A 239 -0.47 -8.79 16.22
N GLY A 240 -1.32 -8.96 17.24
CA GLY A 240 -1.58 -10.27 17.87
C GLY A 240 -0.37 -10.98 18.51
N GLY A 241 0.81 -10.33 18.54
CA GLY A 241 2.06 -10.94 18.99
C GLY A 241 2.51 -12.13 18.10
N TRP A 242 2.13 -12.12 16.81
CA TRP A 242 2.48 -13.20 15.88
C TRP A 242 4.01 -13.32 15.70
N GLY A 243 4.52 -14.52 15.88
CA GLY A 243 5.94 -14.83 15.83
C GLY A 243 6.69 -14.46 17.12
N THR A 244 6.47 -13.28 17.67
CA THR A 244 7.22 -12.79 18.84
C THR A 244 6.87 -13.55 20.12
N PHE A 245 5.58 -13.72 20.42
CA PHE A 245 5.13 -14.58 21.52
C PHE A 245 5.56 -16.04 21.28
N ASP A 246 5.38 -16.52 20.05
CA ASP A 246 5.56 -17.93 19.71
C ASP A 246 7.01 -18.37 19.90
N ILE A 247 7.96 -17.58 19.41
CA ILE A 247 9.40 -17.86 19.56
C ILE A 247 9.83 -17.73 21.01
N PHE A 248 9.40 -16.67 21.68
CA PHE A 248 9.76 -16.46 23.07
C PHE A 248 9.23 -17.59 23.97
N ALA A 249 7.98 -18.00 23.75
CA ALA A 249 7.40 -19.14 24.45
C ALA A 249 8.12 -20.45 24.12
N PHE A 250 8.46 -20.66 22.84
CA PHE A 250 9.18 -21.84 22.39
C PHE A 250 10.55 -21.97 23.05
N ILE A 251 11.38 -20.93 22.97
CA ILE A 251 12.71 -20.90 23.57
C ILE A 251 12.59 -21.11 25.09
N GLY A 252 11.63 -20.43 25.69
CA GLY A 252 11.43 -20.53 27.14
C GLY A 252 11.03 -21.93 27.60
N LEU A 253 10.08 -22.59 26.95
CA LEU A 253 9.65 -23.94 27.27
C LEU A 253 10.78 -24.96 27.00
N GLN A 254 11.61 -24.71 25.98
CA GLN A 254 12.79 -25.53 25.72
C GLN A 254 13.81 -25.47 26.85
N THR A 255 13.99 -24.31 27.51
CA THR A 255 14.89 -24.20 28.68
C THR A 255 14.39 -25.00 29.90
N LEU A 256 13.12 -25.39 29.94
CA LEU A 256 12.54 -26.28 30.93
C LEU A 256 12.75 -27.78 30.63
N GLY A 257 13.48 -28.09 29.54
CA GLY A 257 13.81 -29.47 29.15
C GLY A 257 12.69 -30.20 28.38
N MET A 258 11.70 -29.46 27.85
CA MET A 258 10.61 -30.04 27.10
C MET A 258 11.02 -30.41 25.67
N ASP A 259 10.36 -31.43 25.09
CA ASP A 259 10.60 -31.83 23.71
C ASP A 259 10.17 -30.71 22.73
N PRO A 260 11.04 -30.28 21.82
CA PRO A 260 10.74 -29.21 20.88
C PRO A 260 9.49 -29.47 20.00
N ALA A 261 9.20 -30.74 19.63
CA ALA A 261 8.06 -31.07 18.80
C ALA A 261 6.74 -30.84 19.56
N VAL A 262 6.71 -31.24 20.83
CA VAL A 262 5.53 -31.08 21.68
C VAL A 262 5.31 -29.61 22.04
N ILE A 263 6.37 -28.84 22.31
CA ILE A 263 6.29 -27.37 22.51
C ILE A 263 5.65 -26.70 21.29
N PHE A 264 6.11 -27.09 20.12
CA PHE A 264 5.59 -26.50 18.87
C PHE A 264 4.10 -26.80 18.69
N LEU A 265 3.69 -28.05 18.89
CA LEU A 265 2.29 -28.46 18.81
C LEU A 265 1.44 -27.72 19.85
N TRP A 266 1.92 -27.60 21.09
CA TRP A 266 1.22 -26.88 22.14
C TRP A 266 0.97 -25.40 21.76
N ILE A 267 2.02 -24.68 21.34
CA ILE A 267 1.89 -23.28 20.92
C ILE A 267 0.97 -23.16 19.70
N LEU A 268 1.13 -24.07 18.71
CA LEU A 268 0.29 -24.10 17.52
C LEU A 268 -1.19 -24.30 17.87
N PHE A 269 -1.52 -25.31 18.67
CA PHE A 269 -2.89 -25.58 19.06
C PHE A 269 -3.47 -24.48 19.92
N TYR A 270 -2.69 -23.89 20.82
CA TYR A 270 -3.12 -22.71 21.55
C TYR A 270 -3.47 -21.56 20.60
N ARG A 271 -2.62 -21.28 19.61
CA ARG A 271 -2.90 -20.22 18.61
C ARG A 271 -4.12 -20.54 17.79
N VAL A 272 -4.25 -21.76 17.30
CA VAL A 272 -5.40 -22.15 16.50
C VAL A 272 -6.69 -22.07 17.31
N ALA A 273 -6.70 -22.61 18.54
CA ALA A 273 -7.89 -22.67 19.36
C ALA A 273 -8.30 -21.31 19.96
N TYR A 274 -7.32 -20.49 20.40
CA TYR A 274 -7.58 -19.22 21.06
C TYR A 274 -7.71 -18.04 20.08
N THR A 275 -6.98 -18.06 18.95
CA THR A 275 -6.93 -16.91 18.04
C THR A 275 -7.63 -17.20 16.72
N ILE A 276 -7.23 -18.28 15.99
CA ILE A 276 -7.68 -18.50 14.61
C ILE A 276 -9.14 -18.96 14.56
N VAL A 277 -9.52 -19.96 15.34
CA VAL A 277 -10.90 -20.50 15.31
C VAL A 277 -11.92 -19.47 15.77
N PRO A 278 -11.74 -18.76 16.91
CA PRO A 278 -12.64 -17.68 17.29
C PRO A 278 -12.72 -16.58 16.25
N PHE A 279 -11.61 -16.23 15.61
CA PHE A 279 -11.59 -15.24 14.54
C PHE A 279 -12.42 -15.68 13.32
N ILE A 280 -12.26 -16.92 12.86
CA ILE A 280 -13.05 -17.47 11.73
C ILE A 280 -14.55 -17.46 12.09
N ILE A 281 -14.92 -17.90 13.30
CA ILE A 281 -16.30 -17.88 13.76
C ILE A 281 -16.81 -16.44 13.82
N ALA A 282 -16.01 -15.49 14.31
CA ALA A 282 -16.37 -14.09 14.36
C ALA A 282 -16.60 -13.48 12.97
N VAL A 283 -15.76 -13.82 12.00
CA VAL A 283 -15.93 -13.42 10.59
C VAL A 283 -17.25 -13.97 10.04
N ILE A 284 -17.56 -15.25 10.28
CA ILE A 284 -18.81 -15.87 9.84
C ILE A 284 -20.03 -15.17 10.49
N ILE A 285 -19.98 -14.91 11.80
CA ILE A 285 -21.06 -14.22 12.52
C ILE A 285 -21.22 -12.79 12.01
N ALA A 286 -20.10 -12.05 11.84
CA ALA A 286 -20.14 -10.69 11.31
C ALA A 286 -20.71 -10.66 9.89
N ALA A 287 -20.29 -11.60 9.05
CA ALA A 287 -20.78 -11.75 7.68
C ALA A 287 -22.29 -12.08 7.63
N THR A 288 -22.72 -13.08 8.40
CA THR A 288 -24.14 -13.47 8.40
C THR A 288 -25.05 -12.39 8.96
N ARG A 289 -24.55 -11.63 9.94
CA ARG A 289 -25.27 -10.52 10.53
C ARG A 289 -25.36 -9.33 9.58
N ALA A 290 -24.22 -8.97 8.96
CA ALA A 290 -24.18 -7.95 7.93
C ALA A 290 -25.13 -8.26 6.77
N LEU A 291 -25.24 -9.53 6.38
CA LEU A 291 -26.16 -9.96 5.33
C LEU A 291 -27.64 -9.88 5.74
N ARG A 292 -27.97 -10.12 7.02
CA ARG A 292 -29.37 -10.10 7.51
C ARG A 292 -29.91 -8.68 7.74
N GLU A 293 -29.12 -7.80 8.34
CA GLU A 293 -29.58 -6.45 8.73
C GLU A 293 -29.51 -5.43 7.59
N THR A 294 -28.67 -5.68 6.59
CA THR A 294 -28.26 -4.66 5.63
C THR A 294 -28.86 -4.78 4.24
N ASN A 295 -29.54 -5.85 3.91
CA ASN A 295 -30.25 -5.94 2.61
C ASN A 295 -31.34 -4.86 2.47
N HIS A 296 -31.80 -4.26 3.55
CA HIS A 296 -32.82 -3.21 3.53
C HIS A 296 -32.33 -1.78 3.79
N LYS A 297 -31.22 -1.57 4.51
CA LYS A 297 -30.80 -0.21 4.93
C LYS A 297 -29.59 0.36 4.19
N PHE A 298 -28.72 -0.44 3.62
CA PHE A 298 -27.42 0.03 3.11
C PHE A 298 -27.07 -0.43 1.69
N ARG A 299 -27.94 -0.24 0.72
CA ARG A 299 -27.64 -0.34 -0.74
C ARG A 299 -26.44 -1.23 -1.14
N GLY A 300 -26.23 -2.41 -0.52
CA GLY A 300 -25.20 -3.37 -0.90
C GLY A 300 -23.80 -3.21 -0.26
N VAL A 301 -23.53 -2.15 0.47
CA VAL A 301 -22.20 -1.86 1.06
C VAL A 301 -21.63 -2.99 1.96
N PRO A 302 -22.39 -3.67 2.82
CA PRO A 302 -21.83 -4.75 3.65
C PRO A 302 -21.41 -5.97 2.86
N SER A 303 -22.13 -6.30 1.78
CA SER A 303 -21.73 -7.43 0.94
C SER A 303 -20.37 -7.18 0.28
N VAL A 304 -20.07 -5.93 -0.05
CA VAL A 304 -18.77 -5.52 -0.60
C VAL A 304 -17.66 -5.67 0.43
N ILE A 305 -17.90 -5.26 1.68
CA ILE A 305 -16.91 -5.37 2.77
C ILE A 305 -16.61 -6.83 3.09
N VAL A 306 -17.65 -7.65 3.28
CA VAL A 306 -17.47 -9.09 3.59
C VAL A 306 -16.73 -9.79 2.46
N ARG A 307 -17.07 -9.53 1.20
CA ARG A 307 -16.37 -10.09 0.05
C ARG A 307 -14.93 -9.61 -0.02
N SER A 308 -14.65 -8.34 0.27
CA SER A 308 -13.30 -7.79 0.32
C SER A 308 -12.46 -8.44 1.42
N MET A 309 -13.05 -8.66 2.61
CA MET A 309 -12.39 -9.39 3.69
C MET A 309 -12.13 -10.85 3.32
N LEU A 310 -13.12 -11.52 2.76
CA LEU A 310 -12.98 -12.90 2.29
C LEU A 310 -11.89 -13.02 1.22
N GLN A 311 -11.85 -12.08 0.27
CA GLN A 311 -10.78 -12.03 -0.74
C GLN A 311 -9.40 -11.89 -0.09
N LYS A 312 -9.23 -10.98 0.87
CA LYS A 312 -7.96 -10.82 1.61
C LYS A 312 -7.59 -12.09 2.37
N THR A 313 -8.55 -12.70 3.04
CA THR A 313 -8.34 -13.96 3.78
C THR A 313 -7.93 -15.09 2.84
N VAL A 314 -8.66 -15.29 1.74
CA VAL A 314 -8.31 -16.28 0.71
C VAL A 314 -6.91 -16.04 0.17
N THR A 315 -6.57 -14.76 -0.11
CA THR A 315 -5.22 -14.38 -0.59
C THR A 315 -4.13 -14.79 0.40
N VAL A 316 -4.29 -14.42 1.68
CA VAL A 316 -3.30 -14.76 2.72
C VAL A 316 -3.16 -16.27 2.88
N LEU A 317 -4.28 -16.99 2.88
CA LEU A 317 -4.27 -18.46 3.01
C LEU A 317 -3.68 -19.13 1.76
N LEU A 318 -3.88 -18.59 0.56
CA LEU A 318 -3.21 -19.09 -0.66
C LEU A 318 -1.70 -18.93 -0.56
N TYR A 319 -1.21 -17.78 -0.12
CA TYR A 319 0.21 -17.58 0.15
C TYR A 319 0.74 -18.55 1.20
N PHE A 320 0.03 -18.67 2.31
CA PHE A 320 0.40 -19.60 3.38
C PHE A 320 0.46 -21.04 2.89
N SER A 321 -0.57 -21.49 2.18
CA SER A 321 -0.61 -22.86 1.61
C SER A 321 0.51 -23.08 0.60
N GLY A 322 0.78 -22.08 -0.27
CA GLY A 322 1.87 -22.16 -1.24
C GLY A 322 3.24 -22.24 -0.56
N ILE A 323 3.50 -21.40 0.43
CA ILE A 323 4.75 -21.42 1.20
C ILE A 323 4.91 -22.76 1.94
N THR A 324 3.85 -23.26 2.56
CA THR A 324 3.86 -24.54 3.29
C THR A 324 4.20 -25.72 2.35
N LEU A 325 3.60 -25.75 1.15
CA LEU A 325 3.89 -26.77 0.15
C LEU A 325 5.34 -26.69 -0.35
N ILE A 326 5.87 -25.50 -0.58
CA ILE A 326 7.27 -25.32 -0.99
C ILE A 326 8.21 -25.82 0.11
N ILE A 327 7.97 -25.47 1.36
CA ILE A 327 8.77 -25.91 2.50
C ILE A 327 8.67 -27.44 2.64
N ALA A 328 7.46 -27.99 2.56
CA ALA A 328 7.26 -29.44 2.62
C ALA A 328 7.99 -30.17 1.47
N GLY A 329 7.96 -29.64 0.25
CA GLY A 329 8.69 -30.18 -0.90
C GLY A 329 10.21 -30.07 -0.78
N ALA A 330 10.72 -29.06 -0.05
CA ALA A 330 12.15 -28.86 0.19
C ALA A 330 12.75 -29.78 1.27
N LEU A 331 11.91 -30.44 2.08
CA LEU A 331 12.35 -31.30 3.19
C LEU A 331 12.43 -32.77 2.77
N PRO A 332 13.56 -33.47 2.99
CA PRO A 332 13.76 -34.84 2.52
C PRO A 332 12.91 -35.91 3.19
N GLY A 333 12.21 -35.55 4.26
CA GLY A 333 11.44 -36.46 5.10
C GLY A 333 10.11 -36.96 4.50
N THR A 334 9.56 -36.29 3.50
CA THR A 334 8.28 -36.65 2.86
C THR A 334 8.37 -37.88 1.92
N LEU A 335 9.58 -38.29 1.59
CA LEU A 335 9.87 -39.37 0.64
C LEU A 335 9.53 -40.79 1.12
N GLN A 336 9.51 -41.02 2.45
CA GLN A 336 9.35 -42.41 2.98
C GLN A 336 7.92 -42.87 3.08
N SER A 337 6.93 -42.03 2.83
CA SER A 337 5.49 -42.37 2.91
C SER A 337 4.96 -43.13 1.67
N PHE A 338 5.72 -43.14 0.58
CA PHE A 338 5.27 -43.78 -0.68
C PHE A 338 5.94 -45.12 -0.91
N HIS A 339 5.34 -46.20 -0.45
CA HIS A 339 5.84 -47.59 -0.66
C HIS A 339 6.08 -47.97 -2.15
N LEU A 340 5.26 -47.43 -3.05
CA LEU A 340 5.37 -47.67 -4.51
C LEU A 340 6.63 -47.05 -5.13
N LEU A 341 7.19 -45.98 -4.51
CA LEU A 341 8.33 -45.24 -5.06
C LEU A 341 9.69 -45.70 -4.50
N GLN A 342 9.68 -46.60 -3.50
CA GLN A 342 10.92 -47.12 -2.88
C GLN A 342 11.78 -47.95 -3.86
N HIS A 343 11.19 -48.46 -4.94
CA HIS A 343 11.90 -49.20 -5.98
C HIS A 343 12.47 -48.34 -7.11
N LEU A 344 12.17 -47.02 -7.11
CA LEU A 344 12.70 -46.11 -8.11
C LEU A 344 14.06 -45.56 -7.69
N SER A 345 14.85 -45.14 -8.69
CA SER A 345 16.13 -44.47 -8.40
C SER A 345 15.90 -43.23 -7.53
N PRO A 346 16.89 -42.87 -6.66
CA PRO A 346 16.79 -41.64 -5.83
C PRO A 346 16.51 -40.37 -6.65
N TRP A 347 16.94 -40.31 -7.89
CA TRP A 347 16.64 -39.23 -8.82
C TRP A 347 15.17 -39.18 -9.21
N THR A 348 14.61 -40.31 -9.62
CA THR A 348 13.22 -40.40 -10.09
C THR A 348 12.23 -40.17 -8.96
N SER A 349 12.49 -40.73 -7.79
CA SER A 349 11.63 -40.56 -6.61
C SER A 349 11.70 -39.09 -6.10
N GLY A 350 12.87 -38.49 -6.03
CA GLY A 350 13.05 -37.06 -5.65
C GLY A 350 12.35 -36.12 -6.63
N PHE A 351 12.51 -36.40 -7.95
CA PHE A 351 11.87 -35.59 -8.98
C PHE A 351 10.33 -35.63 -8.90
N LEU A 352 9.75 -36.84 -8.79
CA LEU A 352 8.30 -37.05 -8.77
C LEU A 352 7.61 -36.48 -7.53
N LEU A 353 8.32 -36.33 -6.41
CA LEU A 353 7.76 -35.84 -5.16
C LEU A 353 8.08 -34.39 -4.86
N GLN A 354 9.27 -33.95 -5.18
CA GLN A 354 9.74 -32.59 -4.90
C GLN A 354 9.16 -31.58 -5.88
N VAL A 355 9.22 -31.88 -7.18
CA VAL A 355 8.84 -30.94 -8.23
C VAL A 355 7.36 -30.57 -8.17
N PRO A 356 6.39 -31.50 -8.04
CA PRO A 356 4.97 -31.11 -7.95
C PRO A 356 4.66 -30.22 -6.74
N ASN A 357 5.21 -30.52 -5.56
CA ASN A 357 4.98 -29.71 -4.36
C ASN A 357 5.50 -28.28 -4.53
N ILE A 358 6.71 -28.13 -5.05
CA ILE A 358 7.31 -26.82 -5.33
C ILE A 358 6.51 -26.10 -6.42
N PHE A 359 6.15 -26.80 -7.51
CA PHE A 359 5.38 -26.22 -8.61
C PHE A 359 4.01 -25.74 -8.15
N ILE A 360 3.21 -26.58 -7.49
CA ILE A 360 1.89 -26.23 -6.98
C ILE A 360 2.01 -25.07 -5.97
N GLY A 361 3.00 -25.13 -5.08
CA GLY A 361 3.22 -24.09 -4.09
C GLY A 361 3.46 -22.71 -4.71
N PHE A 362 4.34 -22.63 -5.70
CA PHE A 362 4.57 -21.36 -6.43
C PHE A 362 3.35 -20.92 -7.23
N MET A 363 2.66 -21.85 -7.88
CA MET A 363 1.43 -21.54 -8.61
C MET A 363 0.35 -20.99 -7.68
N LEU A 364 0.20 -21.52 -6.45
CA LEU A 364 -0.74 -20.97 -5.46
C LEU A 364 -0.34 -19.55 -5.00
N ILE A 365 0.95 -19.28 -4.85
CA ILE A 365 1.44 -17.93 -4.52
C ILE A 365 1.08 -16.94 -5.64
N ILE A 366 1.34 -17.31 -6.90
CA ILE A 366 1.00 -16.45 -8.05
C ILE A 366 -0.50 -16.32 -8.24
N ALA A 367 -1.27 -17.40 -8.04
CA ALA A 367 -2.73 -17.35 -8.01
C ALA A 367 -3.23 -16.40 -6.93
N GLY A 368 -2.67 -16.49 -5.72
CA GLY A 368 -2.93 -15.56 -4.62
C GLY A 368 -2.63 -14.12 -5.00
N ARG A 369 -1.57 -13.88 -5.76
CA ARG A 369 -1.26 -12.54 -6.29
C ARG A 369 -2.30 -12.06 -7.29
N GLY A 370 -2.74 -12.90 -8.21
CA GLY A 370 -3.82 -12.59 -9.14
C GLY A 370 -5.13 -12.22 -8.41
N ILE A 371 -5.49 -12.98 -7.38
CA ILE A 371 -6.65 -12.72 -6.52
C ILE A 371 -6.47 -11.42 -5.73
N ALA A 372 -5.28 -11.16 -5.17
CA ALA A 372 -4.98 -9.92 -4.45
C ALA A 372 -5.16 -8.68 -5.34
N ASN A 373 -4.77 -8.77 -6.61
CA ASN A 373 -4.92 -7.70 -7.58
C ASN A 373 -6.30 -7.68 -8.28
N LYS A 374 -7.27 -8.46 -7.79
CA LYS A 374 -8.65 -8.53 -8.31
C LYS A 374 -8.76 -8.96 -9.77
N VAL A 375 -7.81 -9.74 -10.28
CA VAL A 375 -7.75 -10.16 -11.68
C VAL A 375 -8.76 -11.29 -11.94
N SER A 376 -9.73 -11.06 -12.82
CA SER A 376 -10.78 -12.03 -13.14
C SER A 376 -10.24 -13.33 -13.77
N ARG A 377 -9.18 -13.22 -14.57
CA ARG A 377 -8.52 -14.37 -15.20
C ARG A 377 -7.84 -15.31 -14.19
N ALA A 378 -7.49 -14.83 -12.99
CA ALA A 378 -6.92 -15.66 -11.94
C ALA A 378 -7.93 -16.64 -11.32
N TYR A 379 -9.23 -16.41 -11.50
CA TYR A 379 -10.30 -17.17 -10.83
C TYR A 379 -10.27 -18.66 -11.16
N TRP A 380 -10.41 -19.01 -12.45
CA TRP A 380 -10.46 -20.41 -12.85
C TRP A 380 -9.15 -21.17 -12.61
N PRO A 381 -7.97 -20.61 -12.96
CA PRO A 381 -6.72 -21.28 -12.61
C PRO A 381 -6.55 -21.52 -11.12
N THR A 382 -6.97 -20.58 -10.26
CA THR A 382 -6.92 -20.78 -8.80
C THR A 382 -7.80 -21.94 -8.35
N LEU A 383 -9.03 -22.05 -8.86
CA LEU A 383 -9.92 -23.18 -8.54
C LEU A 383 -9.34 -24.50 -9.03
N ILE A 384 -8.81 -24.54 -10.25
CA ILE A 384 -8.18 -25.75 -10.82
C ILE A 384 -6.96 -26.14 -9.97
N LEU A 385 -6.10 -25.19 -9.62
CA LEU A 385 -4.93 -25.45 -8.77
C LEU A 385 -5.34 -25.96 -7.39
N LEU A 386 -6.37 -25.40 -6.78
CA LEU A 386 -6.89 -25.87 -5.50
C LEU A 386 -7.47 -27.27 -5.60
N ALA A 387 -8.18 -27.60 -6.69
CA ALA A 387 -8.70 -28.93 -6.94
C ALA A 387 -7.57 -29.93 -7.16
N ILE A 388 -6.54 -29.58 -7.94
CA ILE A 388 -5.35 -30.43 -8.14
C ILE A 388 -4.62 -30.61 -6.80
N SER A 389 -4.42 -29.54 -6.04
CA SER A 389 -3.78 -29.58 -4.71
C SER A 389 -4.55 -30.49 -3.75
N PHE A 390 -5.88 -30.38 -3.75
CA PHE A 390 -6.76 -31.22 -2.94
C PHE A 390 -6.63 -32.67 -3.34
N GLY A 391 -6.71 -33.00 -4.65
CA GLY A 391 -6.51 -34.37 -5.17
C GLY A 391 -5.12 -34.90 -4.87
N TYR A 392 -4.08 -34.11 -5.07
CA TYR A 392 -2.69 -34.50 -4.77
C TYR A 392 -2.51 -34.82 -3.28
N VAL A 393 -2.99 -33.97 -2.39
CA VAL A 393 -2.93 -34.18 -0.94
C VAL A 393 -3.79 -35.37 -0.50
N ALA A 394 -4.97 -35.58 -1.11
CA ALA A 394 -5.83 -36.71 -0.79
C ALA A 394 -5.20 -38.08 -1.14
N VAL A 395 -4.43 -38.12 -2.24
CA VAL A 395 -3.73 -39.36 -2.67
C VAL A 395 -2.43 -39.55 -1.88
N SER A 396 -1.80 -38.48 -1.44
CA SER A 396 -0.46 -38.47 -0.81
C SER A 396 -0.50 -38.69 0.70
N HIS A 397 -1.63 -38.51 1.36
CA HIS A 397 -1.65 -38.34 2.80
C HIS A 397 -2.70 -39.12 3.56
N GLU A 398 -2.24 -39.54 4.72
CA GLU A 398 -3.03 -40.15 5.78
C GLU A 398 -3.77 -39.11 6.67
N HIS A 399 -3.62 -37.78 6.39
CA HIS A 399 -4.10 -36.70 7.28
C HIS A 399 -5.18 -35.82 6.66
N MET A 400 -6.29 -35.61 7.41
CA MET A 400 -7.46 -34.86 6.95
C MET A 400 -7.31 -33.31 7.03
N GLN A 401 -6.34 -32.80 7.78
CA GLN A 401 -6.25 -31.35 8.09
C GLN A 401 -5.90 -30.47 6.88
N PRO A 402 -4.91 -30.78 6.04
CA PRO A 402 -4.65 -30.01 4.83
C PRO A 402 -5.83 -30.03 3.86
N LEU A 403 -6.58 -31.13 3.80
CA LEU A 403 -7.77 -31.25 2.97
C LEU A 403 -8.88 -30.30 3.41
N VAL A 404 -9.09 -30.15 4.72
CA VAL A 404 -10.07 -29.19 5.26
C VAL A 404 -9.69 -27.74 4.88
N LEU A 405 -8.41 -27.40 5.00
CA LEU A 405 -7.91 -26.05 4.61
C LEU A 405 -8.10 -25.80 3.11
N LEU A 406 -7.67 -26.74 2.27
CA LEU A 406 -7.82 -26.62 0.82
C LEU A 406 -9.28 -26.60 0.38
N GLY A 407 -10.13 -27.40 1.04
CA GLY A 407 -11.58 -27.38 0.82
C GLY A 407 -12.21 -26.04 1.22
N ALA A 408 -11.84 -25.50 2.37
CA ALA A 408 -12.28 -24.16 2.81
C ALA A 408 -11.81 -23.06 1.86
N LEU A 409 -10.58 -23.13 1.37
CA LEU A 409 -10.04 -22.21 0.35
C LEU A 409 -10.79 -22.33 -0.97
N PHE A 410 -11.09 -23.54 -1.40
CA PHE A 410 -11.88 -23.79 -2.62
C PHE A 410 -13.27 -23.14 -2.51
N ILE A 411 -13.97 -23.41 -1.40
CA ILE A 411 -15.30 -22.83 -1.12
C ILE A 411 -15.20 -21.31 -1.02
N GLY A 412 -14.23 -20.79 -0.27
CA GLY A 412 -14.00 -19.34 -0.14
C GLY A 412 -13.77 -18.66 -1.50
N THR A 413 -12.99 -19.32 -2.37
CA THR A 413 -12.70 -18.81 -3.72
C THR A 413 -13.97 -18.75 -4.59
N LEU A 414 -14.94 -19.65 -4.42
CA LEU A 414 -16.22 -19.58 -5.15
C LEU A 414 -16.99 -18.29 -4.86
N PHE A 415 -16.93 -17.77 -3.64
CA PHE A 415 -17.66 -16.57 -3.21
C PHE A 415 -16.99 -15.25 -3.58
N ILE A 416 -15.70 -15.24 -3.93
CA ILE A 416 -14.98 -14.00 -4.25
C ILE A 416 -15.06 -13.59 -5.73
N LYS A 417 -15.65 -14.39 -6.61
CA LYS A 417 -15.77 -14.10 -8.04
C LYS A 417 -16.22 -12.65 -8.35
N PRO A 418 -17.26 -12.09 -7.67
CA PRO A 418 -17.72 -10.73 -7.96
C PRO A 418 -16.73 -9.61 -7.55
N THR A 419 -15.71 -9.92 -6.76
CA THR A 419 -14.68 -8.95 -6.35
C THR A 419 -13.54 -8.87 -7.37
N LEU A 420 -13.47 -9.80 -8.30
CA LEU A 420 -12.43 -9.88 -9.31
C LEU A 420 -12.86 -9.07 -10.53
N THR A 421 -12.69 -7.76 -10.46
CA THR A 421 -13.19 -6.78 -11.44
C THR A 421 -12.21 -6.51 -12.57
N ARG A 422 -10.91 -6.75 -12.38
CA ARG A 422 -9.88 -6.42 -13.36
C ARG A 422 -9.80 -7.46 -14.47
N VAL A 423 -9.88 -7.00 -15.71
CA VAL A 423 -9.85 -7.87 -16.90
C VAL A 423 -8.43 -8.29 -17.29
N GLN A 424 -7.43 -7.54 -16.86
CA GLN A 424 -6.02 -7.80 -17.12
C GLN A 424 -5.16 -7.53 -15.89
N PHE A 425 -3.98 -8.12 -15.86
CA PHE A 425 -2.97 -7.91 -14.83
C PHE A 425 -1.82 -7.07 -15.39
N ILE A 426 -1.68 -5.84 -14.91
CA ILE A 426 -0.53 -5.00 -15.23
C ILE A 426 0.49 -5.13 -14.08
N TYR A 427 1.68 -5.61 -14.43
CA TYR A 427 2.72 -5.84 -13.44
C TYR A 427 3.43 -4.52 -13.12
N SER A 428 3.05 -3.89 -11.99
CA SER A 428 3.61 -2.60 -11.57
C SER A 428 5.10 -2.66 -11.27
N TRP A 429 5.80 -1.55 -11.44
CA TRP A 429 7.23 -1.44 -11.10
C TRP A 429 7.51 -1.75 -9.63
N GLU A 430 6.63 -1.30 -8.73
CA GLU A 430 6.71 -1.62 -7.30
C GLU A 430 6.73 -3.13 -7.07
N ASN A 431 5.84 -3.82 -7.76
CA ASN A 431 5.73 -5.26 -7.67
C ASN A 431 6.93 -5.96 -8.30
N ARG A 432 7.39 -5.50 -9.48
CA ARG A 432 8.59 -6.04 -10.15
C ARG A 432 9.83 -5.90 -9.28
N LEU A 433 10.00 -4.75 -8.63
CA LEU A 433 11.14 -4.50 -7.76
C LEU A 433 11.09 -5.39 -6.52
N VAL A 434 9.95 -5.44 -5.83
CA VAL A 434 9.77 -6.27 -4.63
C VAL A 434 9.99 -7.74 -4.95
N ASP A 435 9.38 -8.23 -6.03
CA ASP A 435 9.53 -9.63 -6.44
C ASP A 435 10.93 -9.92 -6.93
N GLY A 436 11.53 -9.03 -7.71
CA GLY A 436 12.90 -9.16 -8.17
C GLY A 436 13.89 -9.27 -7.01
N VAL A 437 13.72 -8.47 -5.96
CA VAL A 437 14.54 -8.55 -4.75
C VAL A 437 14.28 -9.85 -4.00
N ILE A 438 13.03 -10.24 -3.83
CA ILE A 438 12.69 -11.48 -3.10
C ILE A 438 13.16 -12.70 -3.87
N TYR A 439 12.77 -12.85 -5.14
CA TYR A 439 13.14 -14.02 -5.94
C TYR A 439 14.64 -14.05 -6.25
N GLY A 440 15.23 -12.90 -6.59
CA GLY A 440 16.67 -12.80 -6.83
C GLY A 440 17.47 -13.10 -5.57
N GLY A 441 17.05 -12.58 -4.42
CA GLY A 441 17.66 -12.86 -3.13
C GLY A 441 17.57 -14.34 -2.74
N LEU A 442 16.38 -14.93 -2.91
CA LEU A 442 16.16 -16.36 -2.66
C LEU A 442 16.97 -17.24 -3.62
N PHE A 443 17.05 -16.86 -4.89
CA PHE A 443 17.84 -17.58 -5.88
C PHE A 443 19.34 -17.52 -5.58
N ILE A 444 19.85 -16.34 -5.24
CA ILE A 444 21.26 -16.16 -4.82
C ILE A 444 21.54 -16.98 -3.54
N ALA A 445 20.64 -16.92 -2.56
CA ALA A 445 20.76 -17.70 -1.34
C ALA A 445 20.77 -19.22 -1.64
N TYR A 446 19.89 -19.68 -2.53
CA TYR A 446 19.86 -21.07 -2.96
C TYR A 446 21.16 -21.51 -3.67
N LEU A 447 21.68 -20.67 -4.59
CA LEU A 447 22.94 -20.91 -5.28
C LEU A 447 24.13 -20.95 -4.31
N THR A 448 24.24 -19.96 -3.41
CA THR A 448 25.34 -19.89 -2.45
C THR A 448 25.34 -21.09 -1.51
N ILE A 449 24.16 -21.52 -1.05
CA ILE A 449 24.00 -22.72 -0.24
C ILE A 449 24.44 -23.96 -1.03
N GLY A 450 24.03 -24.11 -2.28
CA GLY A 450 24.42 -25.23 -3.12
C GLY A 450 25.93 -25.30 -3.37
N VAL A 451 26.52 -24.16 -3.75
CA VAL A 451 27.98 -24.06 -3.99
C VAL A 451 28.78 -24.33 -2.71
N ALA A 452 28.33 -23.79 -1.56
CA ALA A 452 28.98 -24.03 -0.28
C ALA A 452 28.97 -25.51 0.17
N ASN A 453 27.98 -26.29 -0.29
CA ASN A 453 27.88 -27.73 -0.03
C ASN A 453 28.64 -28.62 -1.01
N LEU A 454 29.26 -28.06 -2.05
CA LEU A 454 30.13 -28.84 -2.92
C LEU A 454 31.37 -29.33 -2.15
N PRO A 455 31.73 -30.63 -2.26
CA PRO A 455 32.86 -31.19 -1.51
C PRO A 455 34.17 -30.41 -1.69
N ALA A 456 34.42 -29.96 -2.93
CA ALA A 456 35.64 -29.22 -3.27
C ALA A 456 35.71 -27.85 -2.56
N VAL A 457 34.60 -27.20 -2.33
CA VAL A 457 34.52 -25.88 -1.67
C VAL A 457 34.49 -26.03 -0.16
N SER A 458 33.74 -27.05 0.35
CA SER A 458 33.69 -27.36 1.78
C SER A 458 35.05 -27.74 2.37
N HIS A 459 35.85 -28.53 1.66
CA HIS A 459 37.20 -28.86 2.06
C HIS A 459 38.17 -27.69 2.03
N ARG A 460 38.05 -26.79 1.04
CA ARG A 460 38.98 -25.66 0.87
C ARG A 460 38.78 -24.54 1.90
N PHE A 461 37.55 -24.33 2.36
CA PHE A 461 37.21 -23.24 3.29
C PHE A 461 36.90 -23.67 4.73
N HIS A 462 37.08 -24.96 5.08
CA HIS A 462 36.83 -25.52 6.41
C HIS A 462 35.45 -25.11 6.99
N VAL A 463 34.47 -24.91 6.12
CA VAL A 463 33.10 -24.53 6.53
C VAL A 463 32.37 -25.77 6.99
N ARG A 464 32.24 -25.96 8.28
CA ARG A 464 31.32 -26.97 8.86
C ARG A 464 29.87 -26.54 8.61
N THR A 465 29.33 -26.99 7.47
CA THR A 465 27.99 -26.59 7.01
C THR A 465 26.86 -27.47 7.56
N SER A 466 27.18 -28.50 8.34
CA SER A 466 26.27 -29.59 8.71
C SER A 466 25.05 -29.22 9.59
N GLY A 467 24.96 -27.99 10.09
CA GLY A 467 23.84 -27.59 10.95
C GLY A 467 22.88 -26.54 10.36
N PHE A 468 23.23 -25.87 9.26
CA PHE A 468 22.54 -24.68 8.79
C PHE A 468 21.83 -24.79 7.44
N PHE A 469 22.02 -25.90 6.69
CA PHE A 469 21.59 -25.96 5.29
C PHE A 469 20.43 -26.91 5.05
N LEU A 470 19.43 -26.41 4.34
CA LEU A 470 18.21 -27.12 3.92
C LEU A 470 18.48 -28.21 2.86
N VAL A 471 19.67 -28.25 2.27
CA VAL A 471 19.97 -29.15 1.14
C VAL A 471 20.93 -30.26 1.58
N PRO A 472 20.45 -31.50 1.73
CA PRO A 472 21.24 -32.58 2.30
C PRO A 472 22.23 -33.25 1.35
N SER A 473 22.10 -33.11 0.04
CA SER A 473 22.97 -33.70 -0.96
C SER A 473 23.02 -32.94 -2.28
N LEU A 474 24.07 -33.16 -3.08
CA LEU A 474 24.20 -32.56 -4.42
C LEU A 474 23.03 -32.93 -5.33
N HIS A 475 22.57 -34.19 -5.29
CA HIS A 475 21.43 -34.67 -6.06
C HIS A 475 20.16 -33.91 -5.73
N TRP A 476 19.88 -33.74 -4.46
CA TRP A 476 18.72 -33.00 -3.96
C TRP A 476 18.77 -31.51 -4.40
N TRP A 477 19.93 -30.90 -4.37
CA TRP A 477 20.14 -29.56 -4.84
C TRP A 477 19.90 -29.39 -6.34
N LEU A 478 20.43 -30.32 -7.17
CA LEU A 478 20.23 -30.30 -8.61
C LEU A 478 18.74 -30.51 -8.99
N ILE A 479 18.05 -31.42 -8.32
CA ILE A 479 16.60 -31.60 -8.52
C ILE A 479 15.85 -30.33 -8.17
N GLY A 480 16.16 -29.69 -7.05
CA GLY A 480 15.57 -28.40 -6.65
C GLY A 480 15.88 -27.29 -7.66
N PHE A 481 17.08 -27.27 -8.23
CA PHE A 481 17.42 -26.30 -9.27
C PHE A 481 16.60 -26.51 -10.55
N ILE A 482 16.44 -27.77 -10.99
CA ILE A 482 15.56 -28.12 -12.13
C ILE A 482 14.10 -27.75 -11.80
N ALA A 483 13.65 -28.03 -10.57
CA ALA A 483 12.32 -27.63 -10.12
C ALA A 483 12.11 -26.11 -10.20
N ILE A 484 13.07 -25.32 -9.75
CA ILE A 484 13.02 -23.85 -9.85
C ILE A 484 12.94 -23.41 -11.31
N ALA A 485 13.70 -24.03 -12.23
CA ALA A 485 13.62 -23.71 -13.65
C ALA A 485 12.23 -24.00 -14.24
N ILE A 486 11.68 -25.19 -13.98
CA ILE A 486 10.32 -25.56 -14.42
C ILE A 486 9.27 -24.63 -13.83
N VAL A 487 9.38 -24.34 -12.54
CA VAL A 487 8.48 -23.43 -11.83
C VAL A 487 8.55 -22.03 -12.42
N SER A 488 9.77 -21.53 -12.73
CA SER A 488 9.94 -20.21 -13.34
C SER A 488 9.22 -20.10 -14.68
N LEU A 489 9.30 -21.12 -15.51
CA LEU A 489 8.54 -21.19 -16.77
C LEU A 489 7.03 -21.20 -16.53
N GLY A 490 6.57 -21.99 -15.57
CA GLY A 490 5.16 -22.05 -15.19
C GLY A 490 4.65 -20.70 -14.65
N VAL A 491 5.44 -20.05 -13.79
CA VAL A 491 5.13 -18.70 -13.25
C VAL A 491 5.04 -17.68 -14.36
N LEU A 492 6.03 -17.64 -15.28
CA LEU A 492 6.01 -16.71 -16.42
C LEU A 492 4.79 -16.98 -17.32
N GLY A 493 4.48 -18.25 -17.61
CA GLY A 493 3.28 -18.62 -18.37
C GLY A 493 1.99 -18.19 -17.68
N PHE A 494 1.89 -18.35 -16.37
CA PHE A 494 0.71 -17.95 -15.62
C PHE A 494 0.58 -16.41 -15.53
N ILE A 495 1.68 -15.70 -15.34
CA ILE A 495 1.68 -14.23 -15.39
C ILE A 495 1.24 -13.76 -16.78
N ALA A 496 1.80 -14.31 -17.86
CA ALA A 496 1.42 -13.98 -19.22
C ALA A 496 -0.08 -14.27 -19.49
N TYR A 497 -0.61 -15.38 -18.97
CA TYR A 497 -2.04 -15.69 -19.05
C TYR A 497 -2.90 -14.64 -18.32
N MET A 498 -2.48 -14.20 -17.12
CA MET A 498 -3.21 -13.16 -16.35
C MET A 498 -3.13 -11.80 -17.02
N GLN A 499 -1.99 -11.46 -17.62
CA GLN A 499 -1.82 -10.21 -18.39
C GLN A 499 -2.81 -10.19 -19.57
N GLY A 500 -2.91 -11.26 -20.30
CA GLY A 500 -3.80 -11.39 -21.44
C GLY A 500 -3.47 -10.41 -22.56
N ARG A 501 -4.50 -10.02 -23.34
CA ARG A 501 -4.36 -8.95 -24.33
C ARG A 501 -4.41 -7.62 -23.62
N THR A 502 -3.37 -6.81 -23.80
CA THR A 502 -3.30 -5.48 -23.20
C THR A 502 -4.40 -4.60 -23.81
N GLN A 503 -5.29 -4.12 -22.95
CA GLN A 503 -6.29 -3.11 -23.29
C GLN A 503 -5.81 -1.77 -22.74
N LEU A 504 -5.66 -0.81 -23.62
CA LEU A 504 -5.26 0.53 -23.22
C LEU A 504 -6.48 1.31 -22.72
N LEU A 505 -6.30 2.07 -21.65
CA LEU A 505 -7.31 2.98 -21.14
C LEU A 505 -7.47 4.15 -22.12
N GLY A 506 -8.72 4.58 -22.36
CA GLY A 506 -9.07 5.70 -23.21
C GLY A 506 -8.71 5.50 -24.68
N GLU A 507 -8.79 6.57 -25.44
CA GLU A 507 -8.64 6.59 -26.89
C GLU A 507 -7.54 7.57 -27.30
N ALA A 508 -7.05 7.45 -28.53
CA ALA A 508 -6.15 8.44 -29.13
C ALA A 508 -6.92 9.73 -29.43
N LEU A 509 -6.19 10.80 -29.72
CA LEU A 509 -6.77 12.09 -30.09
C LEU A 509 -7.71 11.95 -31.31
N ASP A 510 -8.96 12.36 -31.11
CA ASP A 510 -9.95 12.62 -32.17
C ASP A 510 -10.32 14.10 -32.07
N GLU A 511 -9.81 14.91 -32.99
CA GLU A 511 -9.95 16.37 -32.93
C GLU A 511 -11.38 16.84 -33.05
N GLU A 512 -12.21 16.20 -33.89
CA GLU A 512 -13.59 16.59 -34.06
C GLU A 512 -14.38 16.39 -32.76
N ARG A 513 -14.18 15.22 -32.14
CA ARG A 513 -14.82 14.85 -30.88
C ARG A 513 -14.34 15.71 -29.72
N VAL A 514 -13.05 16.01 -29.65
CA VAL A 514 -12.46 16.92 -28.65
C VAL A 514 -13.05 18.33 -28.80
N ASN A 515 -13.10 18.87 -29.99
CA ASN A 515 -13.63 20.22 -30.21
C ASN A 515 -15.11 20.34 -29.79
N GLN A 516 -15.93 19.27 -29.96
CA GLN A 516 -17.32 19.24 -29.47
C GLN A 516 -17.38 19.32 -27.92
N VAL A 517 -16.43 18.71 -27.21
CA VAL A 517 -16.35 18.78 -25.74
C VAL A 517 -15.82 20.13 -25.30
N LEU A 518 -14.78 20.66 -25.96
CA LEU A 518 -14.21 21.99 -25.68
C LEU A 518 -15.22 23.12 -25.83
N ALA A 519 -16.14 23.01 -26.78
CA ALA A 519 -17.25 23.98 -26.94
C ALA A 519 -18.17 24.07 -25.71
N ARG A 520 -18.12 23.12 -24.77
CA ARG A 520 -18.87 23.12 -23.51
C ARG A 520 -18.09 23.70 -22.34
N GLY A 521 -16.77 23.72 -22.44
CA GLY A 521 -15.86 24.27 -21.45
C GLY A 521 -14.43 23.82 -21.70
N ASP A 522 -13.51 24.72 -21.54
CA ASP A 522 -12.07 24.51 -21.65
C ASP A 522 -11.33 25.03 -20.40
N ASN A 523 -10.07 24.73 -20.31
CA ASN A 523 -9.13 25.32 -19.37
C ASN A 523 -7.76 25.57 -20.08
N HIS A 524 -6.89 26.28 -19.49
CA HIS A 524 -5.61 26.67 -20.09
C HIS A 524 -4.65 25.52 -20.42
N TYR A 525 -4.88 24.30 -19.88
CA TYR A 525 -4.10 23.10 -20.23
C TYR A 525 -4.70 22.27 -21.37
N THR A 526 -5.94 22.57 -21.80
CA THR A 526 -6.64 21.74 -22.78
C THR A 526 -5.96 21.72 -24.15
N ASN A 527 -5.31 22.81 -24.52
CA ASN A 527 -4.60 22.88 -25.82
C ASN A 527 -3.43 21.90 -25.91
N LEU A 528 -2.82 21.46 -24.80
CA LEU A 528 -1.75 20.46 -24.79
C LEU A 528 -2.18 19.07 -25.35
N ILE A 529 -3.48 18.84 -25.49
CA ILE A 529 -4.03 17.63 -26.11
C ILE A 529 -3.59 17.49 -27.58
N PHE A 530 -3.52 18.62 -28.30
CA PHE A 530 -3.21 18.66 -29.72
C PHE A 530 -1.75 18.37 -30.06
N LEU A 531 -0.91 18.17 -29.04
CA LEU A 531 0.45 17.62 -29.19
C LEU A 531 0.42 16.09 -29.46
N GLY A 532 -0.73 15.41 -29.25
CA GLY A 532 -0.90 13.99 -29.59
C GLY A 532 -0.16 13.02 -28.68
N ASP A 533 0.51 13.49 -27.65
CA ASP A 533 1.28 12.69 -26.70
C ASP A 533 0.43 12.16 -25.52
N LYS A 534 -0.87 12.43 -25.52
CA LYS A 534 -1.84 12.06 -24.49
C LYS A 534 -2.96 11.20 -25.07
N ARG A 535 -3.58 10.46 -24.19
CA ARG A 535 -4.82 9.73 -24.45
C ARG A 535 -5.98 10.46 -23.80
N LEU A 536 -7.19 10.19 -24.26
CA LEU A 536 -8.42 10.82 -23.81
C LEU A 536 -9.42 9.78 -23.34
N PHE A 537 -10.05 10.07 -22.22
CA PHE A 537 -11.24 9.36 -21.75
C PHE A 537 -12.44 10.28 -21.91
N TYR A 538 -13.42 9.86 -22.69
CA TYR A 538 -14.66 10.60 -22.92
C TYR A 538 -15.77 10.08 -22.01
N TYR A 539 -16.50 10.99 -21.41
CA TYR A 539 -17.66 10.66 -20.61
C TYR A 539 -18.94 11.13 -21.30
N ARG A 540 -19.91 10.22 -21.37
CA ARG A 540 -21.23 10.46 -21.90
C ARG A 540 -22.27 10.05 -20.88
N PRO A 541 -23.12 10.96 -20.38
CA PRO A 541 -24.28 10.61 -19.56
C PRO A 541 -25.28 9.75 -20.33
N ASP A 542 -25.98 8.85 -19.64
CA ASP A 542 -26.97 7.94 -20.26
C ASP A 542 -28.07 8.66 -21.06
N GLN A 543 -28.36 9.92 -20.75
CA GLN A 543 -29.39 10.74 -21.39
C GLN A 543 -28.86 11.65 -22.49
N SER A 544 -27.56 11.64 -22.76
CA SER A 544 -26.90 12.48 -23.76
C SER A 544 -26.53 11.68 -25.01
N GLU A 545 -26.73 12.28 -26.18
CA GLU A 545 -26.27 11.71 -27.44
C GLU A 545 -24.80 11.99 -27.72
N THR A 546 -24.22 12.96 -27.01
CA THR A 546 -22.83 13.41 -27.21
C THR A 546 -22.04 13.37 -25.91
N ASP A 547 -20.72 13.35 -26.02
CA ASP A 547 -19.82 13.41 -24.87
C ASP A 547 -19.89 14.80 -24.22
N THR A 548 -19.91 14.81 -22.90
CA THR A 548 -20.01 16.06 -22.13
C THR A 548 -18.70 16.45 -21.48
N VAL A 549 -17.86 15.48 -21.14
CA VAL A 549 -16.57 15.70 -20.46
C VAL A 549 -15.50 14.84 -21.09
N ALA A 550 -14.28 15.36 -21.16
CA ALA A 550 -13.12 14.57 -21.45
C ALA A 550 -12.02 14.76 -20.39
N ILE A 551 -11.20 13.72 -20.23
CA ILE A 551 -10.08 13.67 -19.30
C ILE A 551 -8.84 13.29 -20.09
N GLN A 552 -7.83 14.15 -20.09
CA GLN A 552 -6.55 13.90 -20.75
C GLN A 552 -5.57 13.22 -19.81
N PHE A 553 -4.87 12.21 -20.29
CA PHE A 553 -3.90 11.48 -19.49
C PHE A 553 -2.85 10.77 -20.35
N ARG A 554 -1.77 10.33 -19.71
CA ARG A 554 -0.75 9.49 -20.35
C ARG A 554 -0.55 8.23 -19.50
N LEU A 555 -0.27 7.09 -20.16
CA LEU A 555 -0.02 5.82 -19.49
C LEU A 555 1.48 5.63 -19.28
N VAL A 556 1.86 5.21 -18.08
CA VAL A 556 3.22 4.82 -17.70
C VAL A 556 3.14 3.59 -16.84
N ASN A 557 3.50 2.45 -17.37
CA ASN A 557 3.34 1.15 -16.73
C ASN A 557 1.87 0.94 -16.27
N ASN A 558 1.62 0.80 -14.98
CA ASN A 558 0.27 0.67 -14.42
C ASN A 558 -0.33 2.01 -13.94
N LYS A 559 0.29 3.12 -14.26
CA LYS A 559 -0.19 4.45 -13.86
C LYS A 559 -0.86 5.15 -15.03
N ALA A 560 -2.02 5.76 -14.78
CA ALA A 560 -2.69 6.67 -15.69
C ALA A 560 -2.54 8.08 -15.12
N ALA A 561 -1.53 8.82 -15.58
CA ALA A 561 -1.32 10.17 -15.14
C ALA A 561 -2.27 11.10 -15.88
N VAL A 562 -3.22 11.68 -15.17
CA VAL A 562 -4.17 12.69 -15.64
C VAL A 562 -3.49 14.04 -15.54
N MET A 563 -3.54 14.81 -16.62
CA MET A 563 -3.02 16.16 -16.68
C MET A 563 -4.13 17.16 -16.46
N SER A 564 -4.02 17.95 -15.41
CA SER A 564 -4.94 19.05 -15.06
C SER A 564 -6.39 18.58 -14.79
N ASP A 565 -7.28 19.54 -14.67
CA ASP A 565 -8.70 19.32 -14.46
C ASP A 565 -9.36 18.69 -15.71
N PRO A 566 -10.45 17.94 -15.56
CA PRO A 566 -11.31 17.57 -16.67
C PRO A 566 -11.81 18.83 -17.42
N PHE A 567 -12.17 18.68 -18.67
CA PHE A 567 -12.73 19.75 -19.46
C PHE A 567 -14.07 19.33 -20.07
N GLY A 568 -14.89 20.31 -20.46
CA GLY A 568 -16.27 20.12 -20.88
C GLY A 568 -17.26 20.66 -19.86
N ASP A 569 -18.42 20.02 -19.73
CA ASP A 569 -19.47 20.44 -18.80
C ASP A 569 -19.06 20.16 -17.34
N SER A 570 -18.82 21.20 -16.58
CA SER A 570 -18.39 21.08 -15.19
C SER A 570 -19.41 20.44 -14.25
N ALA A 571 -20.69 20.37 -14.64
CA ALA A 571 -21.73 19.70 -13.88
C ALA A 571 -21.54 18.17 -13.86
N ASP A 572 -20.90 17.63 -14.90
CA ASP A 572 -20.65 16.21 -15.07
C ASP A 572 -19.28 15.74 -14.58
N PHE A 573 -18.40 16.62 -14.09
CA PHE A 573 -17.04 16.29 -13.70
C PHE A 573 -16.96 15.17 -12.66
N GLN A 574 -17.81 15.21 -11.63
CA GLN A 574 -17.82 14.18 -10.61
C GLN A 574 -18.17 12.80 -11.16
N ALA A 575 -19.17 12.75 -12.05
CA ALA A 575 -19.59 11.50 -12.70
C ALA A 575 -18.52 10.99 -13.69
N ALA A 576 -17.90 11.89 -14.45
CA ALA A 576 -16.82 11.58 -15.37
C ALA A 576 -15.58 11.02 -14.64
N LEU A 577 -15.19 11.65 -13.52
CA LEU A 577 -14.10 11.17 -12.67
C LEU A 577 -14.41 9.79 -12.07
N ALA A 578 -15.63 9.56 -11.61
CA ALA A 578 -16.07 8.25 -11.11
C ALA A 578 -15.98 7.17 -12.19
N ALA A 579 -16.45 7.47 -13.41
CA ALA A 579 -16.40 6.57 -14.54
C ALA A 579 -14.94 6.28 -14.96
N PHE A 580 -14.10 7.30 -15.05
CA PHE A 580 -12.68 7.15 -15.36
C PHE A 580 -11.94 6.28 -14.35
N ILE A 581 -12.12 6.53 -13.05
CA ILE A 581 -11.50 5.76 -11.97
C ILE A 581 -11.96 4.30 -12.03
N SER A 582 -13.25 4.06 -12.29
CA SER A 582 -13.82 2.72 -12.40
C SER A 582 -13.25 1.96 -13.60
N GLU A 583 -13.13 2.61 -14.75
CA GLU A 583 -12.60 2.00 -15.96
C GLU A 583 -11.10 1.75 -15.85
N ALA A 584 -10.36 2.70 -15.25
CA ALA A 584 -8.95 2.52 -14.94
C ALA A 584 -8.73 1.31 -14.02
N ASP A 585 -9.50 1.18 -12.92
CA ASP A 585 -9.41 0.00 -12.03
C ASP A 585 -9.77 -1.28 -12.78
N ARG A 586 -10.80 -1.27 -13.62
CA ARG A 586 -11.20 -2.43 -14.46
C ARG A 586 -10.07 -2.91 -15.36
N LEU A 587 -9.33 -1.96 -15.95
CA LEU A 587 -8.20 -2.25 -16.82
C LEU A 587 -6.87 -2.42 -16.07
N GLY A 588 -6.85 -2.31 -14.73
CA GLY A 588 -5.67 -2.52 -13.89
C GLY A 588 -4.75 -1.30 -13.80
N TYR A 589 -5.18 -0.14 -14.29
CA TYR A 589 -4.44 1.11 -14.13
C TYR A 589 -4.79 1.81 -12.82
N THR A 590 -3.85 2.60 -12.33
CA THR A 590 -4.03 3.42 -11.13
C THR A 590 -3.90 4.89 -11.52
N PRO A 591 -4.99 5.67 -11.47
CA PRO A 591 -4.95 7.09 -11.72
C PRO A 591 -4.01 7.86 -10.79
N ILE A 592 -3.33 8.84 -11.38
CA ILE A 592 -2.59 9.91 -10.71
C ILE A 592 -3.14 11.21 -11.30
N PHE A 593 -3.64 12.10 -10.46
CA PHE A 593 -4.17 13.40 -10.88
C PHE A 593 -3.08 14.44 -10.67
N TYR A 594 -2.49 14.94 -11.73
CA TYR A 594 -1.33 15.83 -11.73
C TYR A 594 -1.75 17.25 -12.13
N GLU A 595 -1.29 18.24 -11.40
CA GLU A 595 -1.64 19.64 -11.63
C GLU A 595 -3.16 19.92 -11.63
N VAL A 596 -3.86 19.36 -10.64
CA VAL A 596 -5.31 19.58 -10.51
C VAL A 596 -5.61 20.71 -9.53
N SER A 597 -6.70 21.43 -9.78
CA SER A 597 -7.23 22.46 -8.90
C SER A 597 -7.66 21.89 -7.54
N GLU A 598 -7.84 22.76 -6.56
CA GLU A 598 -8.38 22.39 -5.24
C GLU A 598 -9.75 21.71 -5.37
N LYS A 599 -10.61 22.19 -6.27
CA LYS A 599 -11.93 21.62 -6.52
C LYS A 599 -11.84 20.16 -6.94
N ILE A 600 -11.00 19.84 -7.92
CA ILE A 600 -10.81 18.46 -8.41
C ILE A 600 -10.08 17.61 -7.38
N ALA A 601 -9.10 18.16 -6.66
CA ALA A 601 -8.43 17.45 -5.57
C ALA A 601 -9.42 16.99 -4.48
N MET A 602 -10.40 17.84 -4.12
CA MET A 602 -11.47 17.46 -3.20
C MET A 602 -12.41 16.41 -3.79
N MET A 603 -12.81 16.53 -5.07
CA MET A 603 -13.65 15.52 -5.73
C MET A 603 -12.98 14.14 -5.75
N VAL A 604 -11.69 14.06 -6.12
CA VAL A 604 -11.00 12.77 -6.16
C VAL A 604 -10.74 12.22 -4.76
N HIS A 605 -10.65 13.08 -3.75
CA HIS A 605 -10.56 12.65 -2.36
C HIS A 605 -11.80 11.87 -1.91
N GLU A 606 -12.99 12.23 -2.37
CA GLU A 606 -14.23 11.48 -2.11
C GLU A 606 -14.17 10.05 -2.67
N PHE A 607 -13.40 9.81 -3.72
CA PHE A 607 -13.14 8.48 -4.28
C PHE A 607 -11.97 7.74 -3.60
N GLY A 608 -11.45 8.24 -2.48
CA GLY A 608 -10.41 7.59 -1.67
C GLY A 608 -8.97 7.88 -2.10
N TYR A 609 -8.76 8.96 -2.83
CA TYR A 609 -7.44 9.45 -3.17
C TYR A 609 -6.89 10.39 -2.09
N ASN A 610 -5.61 10.27 -1.80
CA ASN A 610 -4.88 11.30 -1.06
C ASN A 610 -4.46 12.41 -2.02
N PHE A 611 -4.27 13.60 -1.48
CA PHE A 611 -3.69 14.69 -2.24
C PHE A 611 -2.53 15.35 -1.48
N MET A 612 -1.67 16.03 -2.22
CA MET A 612 -0.56 16.82 -1.71
C MET A 612 -0.43 18.05 -2.58
N LYS A 613 -0.13 19.20 -1.98
CA LYS A 613 0.19 20.40 -2.75
C LYS A 613 1.41 20.14 -3.64
N LEU A 614 1.28 20.40 -4.94
CA LEU A 614 2.34 20.21 -5.93
C LEU A 614 3.17 21.48 -6.09
N GLY A 615 2.53 22.64 -6.00
CA GLY A 615 3.13 23.95 -6.16
C GLY A 615 2.07 25.03 -6.23
N GLU A 616 2.44 26.15 -6.82
CA GLU A 616 1.54 27.28 -7.04
C GLU A 616 1.69 27.80 -8.47
N GLU A 617 0.57 28.16 -9.09
CA GLU A 617 0.57 28.90 -10.35
C GLU A 617 0.55 30.39 -10.10
N ALA A 618 1.28 31.12 -10.94
CA ALA A 618 1.38 32.54 -10.90
C ALA A 618 0.40 33.19 -11.89
N TRP A 619 -0.42 34.08 -11.40
CA TRP A 619 -1.47 34.72 -12.17
C TRP A 619 -1.26 36.24 -12.21
N VAL A 620 -1.52 36.87 -13.36
CA VAL A 620 -1.45 38.30 -13.58
C VAL A 620 -2.85 38.81 -13.88
N ASP A 621 -3.32 39.80 -13.13
CA ASP A 621 -4.53 40.55 -13.42
C ASP A 621 -4.23 41.55 -14.54
N THR A 622 -4.63 41.21 -15.76
CA THR A 622 -4.27 41.97 -16.97
C THR A 622 -4.90 43.36 -16.99
N PRO A 623 -6.18 43.61 -16.59
CA PRO A 623 -6.76 44.93 -16.55
C PRO A 623 -6.04 45.92 -15.63
N SER A 624 -5.50 45.45 -14.52
CA SER A 624 -4.78 46.28 -13.57
C SER A 624 -3.29 46.38 -13.82
N PHE A 625 -2.75 45.52 -14.68
CA PHE A 625 -1.31 45.39 -14.91
C PHE A 625 -0.73 46.70 -15.49
N LYS A 626 0.28 47.24 -14.82
CA LYS A 626 1.01 48.45 -15.22
C LYS A 626 2.49 48.28 -14.86
N THR A 627 3.34 48.65 -15.79
CA THR A 627 4.78 48.71 -15.52
C THR A 627 5.23 49.95 -14.74
N ALA A 628 4.31 50.72 -14.17
CA ALA A 628 4.61 51.92 -13.38
C ALA A 628 5.25 51.56 -12.03
N GLY A 629 5.96 52.51 -11.43
CA GLY A 629 6.57 52.37 -10.10
C GLY A 629 8.00 51.82 -10.10
N LYS A 630 8.61 51.79 -8.90
CA LYS A 630 10.02 51.41 -8.70
C LYS A 630 10.27 49.93 -8.98
N LYS A 631 9.29 49.08 -8.69
CA LYS A 631 9.35 47.61 -8.90
C LYS A 631 9.70 47.23 -10.35
N PHE A 632 9.16 47.99 -11.31
CA PHE A 632 9.32 47.72 -12.75
C PHE A 632 10.35 48.61 -13.44
N ALA A 633 11.19 49.35 -12.70
CA ALA A 633 12.13 50.29 -13.28
C ALA A 633 13.13 49.63 -14.24
N ASN A 634 13.67 48.48 -13.87
CA ASN A 634 14.61 47.70 -14.72
C ASN A 634 13.91 47.18 -15.97
N ILE A 635 12.72 46.60 -15.82
CA ILE A 635 11.93 46.07 -16.94
C ILE A 635 11.58 47.17 -17.93
N ARG A 636 11.15 48.33 -17.45
CA ARG A 636 10.92 49.50 -18.33
C ARG A 636 12.20 49.94 -19.07
N SER A 637 13.35 49.89 -18.39
CA SER A 637 14.64 50.23 -19.01
C SER A 637 14.96 49.21 -20.13
N GLU A 638 14.75 47.92 -19.92
CA GLU A 638 14.98 46.88 -20.92
C GLU A 638 14.03 47.05 -22.11
N ILE A 639 12.73 47.27 -21.86
CA ILE A 639 11.76 47.56 -22.91
C ILE A 639 12.16 48.78 -23.74
N ASN A 640 12.52 49.89 -23.07
CA ASN A 640 12.94 51.10 -23.74
C ASN A 640 14.22 50.91 -24.56
N GLN A 641 15.19 50.15 -24.05
CA GLN A 641 16.42 49.80 -24.78
C GLN A 641 16.13 48.95 -26.00
N ALA A 642 15.30 47.92 -25.88
CA ALA A 642 14.88 47.08 -27.01
C ALA A 642 14.16 47.93 -28.07
N THR A 643 13.22 48.77 -27.64
CA THR A 643 12.49 49.69 -28.56
C THR A 643 13.41 50.72 -29.22
N ALA A 644 14.35 51.32 -28.48
CA ALA A 644 15.34 52.24 -29.00
C ALA A 644 16.32 51.59 -30.01
N ALA A 645 16.61 50.32 -29.80
CA ALA A 645 17.40 49.50 -30.70
C ALA A 645 16.60 49.01 -31.95
N GLY A 646 15.31 49.37 -32.05
CA GLY A 646 14.48 49.08 -33.21
C GLY A 646 13.74 47.70 -33.15
N PHE A 647 13.77 47.00 -32.05
CA PHE A 647 12.99 45.78 -31.90
C PHE A 647 11.51 46.08 -31.81
N THR A 648 10.68 45.27 -32.46
CA THR A 648 9.22 45.41 -32.50
C THR A 648 8.53 44.13 -32.10
N TYR A 649 7.46 44.23 -31.32
CA TYR A 649 6.61 43.08 -30.94
C TYR A 649 5.31 43.13 -31.70
N GLU A 650 4.92 41.98 -32.27
CA GLU A 650 3.59 41.78 -32.87
C GLU A 650 3.06 40.36 -32.57
N VAL A 651 1.75 40.21 -32.66
CA VAL A 651 1.10 38.91 -32.53
C VAL A 651 0.60 38.44 -33.89
N LEU A 652 1.15 37.35 -34.35
CA LEU A 652 0.73 36.71 -35.57
C LEU A 652 -0.44 35.74 -35.29
N GLN A 653 -1.39 35.68 -36.23
CA GLN A 653 -2.55 34.78 -36.11
C GLN A 653 -2.45 33.65 -37.15
N PRO A 654 -2.92 32.44 -36.83
CA PRO A 654 -2.98 31.35 -37.82
C PRO A 654 -3.95 31.68 -38.96
N PRO A 655 -3.80 31.09 -40.19
CA PRO A 655 -2.83 30.02 -40.51
C PRO A 655 -1.43 30.54 -40.77
N PHE A 656 -0.42 29.89 -40.25
CA PHE A 656 0.99 30.22 -40.47
C PHE A 656 1.56 29.48 -41.68
N SER A 657 2.41 30.16 -42.45
CA SER A 657 3.12 29.56 -43.56
C SER A 657 4.23 28.60 -43.09
N ASP A 658 4.55 27.60 -43.92
CA ASP A 658 5.66 26.66 -43.65
C ASP A 658 6.99 27.39 -43.50
N ALA A 659 7.21 28.49 -44.22
CA ALA A 659 8.41 29.31 -44.11
C ALA A 659 8.55 29.92 -42.71
N LEU A 660 7.48 30.48 -42.16
CA LEU A 660 7.45 31.03 -40.81
C LEU A 660 7.70 29.92 -39.77
N LEU A 661 7.03 28.79 -39.92
CA LEU A 661 7.22 27.67 -38.99
C LEU A 661 8.66 27.13 -39.01
N GLN A 662 9.31 27.11 -40.16
CA GLN A 662 10.71 26.75 -40.26
C GLN A 662 11.65 27.80 -39.63
N GLU A 663 11.33 29.08 -39.71
CA GLU A 663 12.07 30.15 -39.03
C GLU A 663 11.95 30.01 -37.51
N LEU A 664 10.73 29.82 -37.00
CA LEU A 664 10.47 29.58 -35.56
C LEU A 664 11.14 28.29 -35.07
N ARG A 665 11.20 27.24 -35.92
CA ARG A 665 11.90 25.99 -35.57
C ARG A 665 13.38 26.24 -35.35
N LYS A 666 14.04 27.01 -36.20
CA LYS A 666 15.46 27.35 -36.03
C LYS A 666 15.71 28.08 -34.71
N ILE A 667 14.84 29.02 -34.35
CA ILE A 667 14.92 29.74 -33.06
C ILE A 667 14.76 28.74 -31.89
N SER A 668 13.83 27.83 -32.03
CA SER A 668 13.60 26.80 -31.02
C SER A 668 14.79 25.87 -30.84
N ASP A 669 15.37 25.40 -31.95
CA ASP A 669 16.52 24.48 -31.95
C ASP A 669 17.78 25.17 -31.37
N GLU A 670 18.00 26.45 -31.69
CA GLU A 670 19.07 27.26 -31.10
C GLU A 670 18.89 27.41 -29.59
N TRP A 671 17.66 27.72 -29.12
CA TRP A 671 17.34 27.86 -27.71
C TRP A 671 17.55 26.56 -26.91
N LEU A 672 17.25 25.43 -27.52
CA LEU A 672 17.42 24.12 -26.91
C LEU A 672 18.88 23.73 -26.68
N HIS A 673 19.82 24.27 -27.47
CA HIS A 673 21.25 23.92 -27.39
C HIS A 673 21.49 22.40 -27.38
N GLY A 674 20.75 21.64 -28.17
CA GLY A 674 20.86 20.18 -28.25
C GLY A 674 20.20 19.43 -27.08
N ARG A 675 19.47 20.09 -26.20
CA ARG A 675 18.64 19.46 -25.20
C ARG A 675 17.38 18.88 -25.84
N GLU A 676 16.90 17.75 -25.31
CA GLU A 676 15.63 17.20 -25.75
C GLU A 676 14.44 18.05 -25.24
N GLU A 677 13.42 18.16 -26.06
CA GLU A 677 12.15 18.77 -25.70
C GLU A 677 11.50 17.95 -24.59
N LYS A 678 10.78 18.62 -23.69
CA LYS A 678 9.93 17.96 -22.71
C LYS A 678 8.48 18.02 -23.19
N GLY A 679 7.70 17.02 -22.80
CA GLY A 679 6.29 16.92 -23.15
C GLY A 679 5.39 16.81 -21.94
N TYR A 680 4.21 16.27 -22.11
CA TYR A 680 3.17 16.00 -21.13
C TYR A 680 2.59 17.26 -20.47
N SER A 681 3.23 17.82 -19.46
CA SER A 681 2.79 19.05 -18.78
C SER A 681 3.33 20.33 -19.44
N LEU A 682 4.22 20.18 -20.39
CA LEU A 682 4.84 21.27 -21.15
C LEU A 682 4.60 21.03 -22.64
N GLY A 683 4.44 22.12 -23.39
CA GLY A 683 4.40 22.05 -24.82
C GLY A 683 5.78 21.81 -25.42
N PHE A 684 5.80 21.23 -26.59
CA PHE A 684 6.98 21.10 -27.43
C PHE A 684 6.67 21.62 -28.84
N PHE A 685 7.70 21.86 -29.61
CA PHE A 685 7.53 22.46 -30.92
C PHE A 685 6.95 21.45 -31.91
N ASP A 686 5.68 21.60 -32.22
CA ASP A 686 4.93 20.85 -33.21
C ASP A 686 4.20 21.80 -34.16
N ASN A 687 4.33 21.58 -35.47
CA ASN A 687 3.76 22.48 -36.49
C ASN A 687 2.23 22.55 -36.44
N HIS A 688 1.57 21.43 -36.16
CA HIS A 688 0.11 21.37 -36.07
C HIS A 688 -0.36 22.07 -34.80
N TYR A 689 0.30 21.84 -33.69
CA TYR A 689 0.00 22.47 -32.41
C TYR A 689 0.13 23.99 -32.47
N LEU A 690 1.18 24.50 -33.11
CA LEU A 690 1.40 25.95 -33.30
C LEU A 690 0.29 26.65 -34.08
N GLN A 691 -0.41 25.94 -34.99
CA GLN A 691 -1.55 26.49 -35.75
C GLN A 691 -2.80 26.72 -34.87
N ARG A 692 -2.79 26.33 -33.60
CA ARG A 692 -3.96 26.38 -32.71
C ARG A 692 -4.14 27.71 -32.00
N GLY A 693 -3.12 28.55 -31.94
CA GLY A 693 -3.15 29.82 -31.24
C GLY A 693 -2.30 30.91 -31.87
N GLY A 694 -2.37 32.10 -31.33
CA GLY A 694 -1.52 33.22 -31.76
C GLY A 694 -0.05 33.01 -31.37
N ILE A 695 0.85 33.66 -32.08
CA ILE A 695 2.28 33.66 -31.75
C ILE A 695 2.75 35.09 -31.61
N GLY A 696 3.15 35.48 -30.41
CA GLY A 696 3.84 36.74 -30.15
C GLY A 696 5.29 36.66 -30.61
N VAL A 697 5.72 37.49 -31.52
CA VAL A 697 7.08 37.49 -32.06
C VAL A 697 7.77 38.82 -31.76
N LEU A 698 9.07 38.76 -31.45
CA LEU A 698 9.96 39.89 -31.34
C LEU A 698 10.84 39.94 -32.59
N LYS A 699 10.72 41.02 -33.37
CA LYS A 699 11.47 41.24 -34.61
C LYS A 699 12.62 42.21 -34.41
N ALA A 700 13.77 41.89 -34.99
CA ALA A 700 14.90 42.79 -35.06
C ALA A 700 14.64 43.94 -36.07
N PRO A 701 15.47 45.00 -36.08
CA PRO A 701 15.30 46.16 -36.96
C PRO A 701 15.27 45.84 -38.48
N ASP A 702 15.87 44.75 -38.87
CA ASP A 702 15.88 44.19 -40.26
C ASP A 702 14.68 43.30 -40.60
N GLY A 703 13.81 43.05 -39.61
CA GLY A 703 12.55 42.31 -39.75
C GLY A 703 12.61 40.83 -39.45
N HIS A 704 13.80 40.22 -39.23
CA HIS A 704 13.88 38.80 -38.84
C HIS A 704 13.40 38.57 -37.38
N ILE A 705 12.87 37.39 -37.07
CA ILE A 705 12.37 37.05 -35.77
C ILE A 705 13.53 36.58 -34.91
N VAL A 706 13.66 37.17 -33.69
CA VAL A 706 14.71 36.79 -32.73
C VAL A 706 14.16 36.08 -31.52
N ALA A 707 12.86 36.22 -31.25
CA ALA A 707 12.19 35.51 -30.14
C ALA A 707 10.70 35.33 -30.45
N PHE A 708 10.11 34.29 -29.86
CA PHE A 708 8.68 34.09 -29.95
C PHE A 708 8.09 33.49 -28.66
N ALA A 709 6.78 33.70 -28.49
CA ALA A 709 5.97 33.08 -27.45
C ALA A 709 4.65 32.56 -28.06
N THR A 710 4.29 31.31 -27.80
CA THR A 710 2.99 30.78 -28.20
C THR A 710 1.93 31.22 -27.22
N LEU A 711 0.80 31.71 -27.74
CA LEU A 711 -0.32 32.23 -26.94
C LEU A 711 -1.47 31.21 -26.96
N VAL A 712 -1.82 30.75 -25.79
CA VAL A 712 -2.90 29.80 -25.58
C VAL A 712 -4.01 30.53 -24.83
N THR A 713 -5.26 30.36 -25.29
CA THR A 713 -6.43 31.01 -24.71
C THR A 713 -7.42 29.97 -24.18
N SER A 714 -8.08 30.33 -23.07
CA SER A 714 -9.29 29.65 -22.57
C SER A 714 -10.43 30.67 -22.59
N GLU A 715 -11.46 30.35 -23.35
CA GLU A 715 -12.68 31.15 -23.43
C GLU A 715 -13.50 31.02 -22.13
N THR A 716 -13.56 29.83 -21.57
CA THR A 716 -14.33 29.56 -20.33
C THR A 716 -13.74 30.30 -19.15
N GLU A 717 -12.40 30.34 -19.04
CA GLU A 717 -11.69 30.99 -17.93
C GLU A 717 -11.44 32.48 -18.21
N ASN A 718 -11.73 32.96 -19.41
CA ASN A 718 -11.38 34.30 -19.90
C ASN A 718 -9.91 34.63 -19.61
N GLN A 719 -9.04 33.74 -20.03
CA GLN A 719 -7.64 33.70 -19.68
C GLN A 719 -6.74 33.47 -20.88
N MET A 720 -5.55 34.02 -20.82
CA MET A 720 -4.45 33.73 -21.73
C MET A 720 -3.26 33.18 -20.96
N THR A 721 -2.50 32.29 -21.60
CA THR A 721 -1.22 31.76 -21.07
C THR A 721 -0.20 31.66 -22.19
N VAL A 722 1.04 31.46 -21.83
CA VAL A 722 2.13 31.09 -22.76
C VAL A 722 2.56 29.67 -22.48
N ASP A 723 2.93 28.97 -23.54
CA ASP A 723 3.46 27.62 -23.44
C ASP A 723 4.93 27.57 -23.87
N LEU A 724 5.25 27.84 -25.13
CA LEU A 724 6.62 27.96 -25.58
C LEU A 724 7.09 29.41 -25.56
N MET A 725 8.24 29.65 -24.95
CA MET A 725 8.98 30.90 -25.07
C MET A 725 10.41 30.58 -25.46
N ARG A 726 10.82 31.05 -26.64
CA ARG A 726 12.11 30.75 -27.24
C ARG A 726 12.74 32.04 -27.78
N PHE A 727 14.05 32.14 -27.70
CA PHE A 727 14.81 33.27 -28.19
C PHE A 727 16.22 32.86 -28.61
N THR A 728 16.80 33.61 -29.58
CA THR A 728 18.15 33.41 -30.07
C THR A 728 19.18 34.20 -29.29
N SER A 729 20.45 33.94 -29.51
CA SER A 729 21.58 34.70 -28.94
C SER A 729 21.63 36.18 -29.42
N GLU A 730 20.99 36.52 -30.52
CA GLU A 730 20.88 37.87 -31.09
C GLU A 730 19.80 38.71 -30.39
N SER A 731 19.01 38.12 -29.54
CA SER A 731 17.95 38.79 -28.78
C SER A 731 18.50 39.82 -27.80
N PRO A 732 17.80 40.94 -27.60
CA PRO A 732 18.22 41.99 -26.66
C PRO A 732 18.24 41.46 -25.22
N ASN A 733 19.05 42.09 -24.35
CA ASN A 733 18.97 41.76 -22.93
C ASN A 733 17.55 42.02 -22.37
N GLY A 734 17.07 41.12 -21.51
CA GLY A 734 15.74 41.23 -20.95
C GLY A 734 14.61 40.73 -21.89
N THR A 735 14.93 40.03 -22.98
CA THR A 735 13.96 39.54 -23.97
C THR A 735 12.74 38.86 -23.35
N MET A 736 12.95 38.04 -22.33
CA MET A 736 11.85 37.36 -21.64
C MET A 736 10.91 38.34 -20.94
N ASP A 737 11.47 39.37 -20.30
CA ASP A 737 10.70 40.42 -19.62
C ASP A 737 9.92 41.28 -20.64
N VAL A 738 10.55 41.57 -21.80
CA VAL A 738 9.88 42.26 -22.91
C VAL A 738 8.73 41.44 -23.48
N LEU A 739 8.95 40.15 -23.77
CA LEU A 739 7.90 39.26 -24.28
C LEU A 739 6.71 39.17 -23.31
N PHE A 740 6.95 38.95 -22.01
CA PHE A 740 5.88 38.87 -21.03
C PHE A 740 5.08 40.17 -20.95
N VAL A 741 5.76 41.33 -20.81
CA VAL A 741 5.03 42.62 -20.67
C VAL A 741 4.21 42.90 -21.92
N LYS A 742 4.79 42.68 -23.10
CA LYS A 742 4.08 42.93 -24.37
C LYS A 742 2.91 41.95 -24.56
N THR A 743 3.06 40.74 -24.11
CA THR A 743 1.98 39.74 -24.14
C THR A 743 0.86 40.09 -23.14
N PHE A 744 1.20 40.64 -21.93
CA PHE A 744 0.17 41.11 -21.01
C PHE A 744 -0.60 42.30 -21.53
N GLU A 745 0.12 43.26 -22.18
CA GLU A 745 -0.52 44.39 -22.86
C GLU A 745 -1.47 43.92 -23.95
N TYR A 746 -1.04 42.93 -24.78
CA TYR A 746 -1.88 42.31 -25.80
C TYR A 746 -3.09 41.59 -25.19
N ALA A 747 -2.91 40.77 -24.15
CA ALA A 747 -3.98 40.02 -23.50
C ALA A 747 -5.04 41.00 -22.90
N ARG A 748 -4.61 42.07 -22.26
CA ARG A 748 -5.50 43.16 -21.76
C ARG A 748 -6.30 43.77 -22.93
N ASP A 749 -5.61 44.14 -24.00
CA ASP A 749 -6.21 44.86 -25.13
C ASP A 749 -7.15 43.92 -25.94
N ALA A 750 -6.92 42.63 -25.88
CA ALA A 750 -7.79 41.56 -26.42
C ALA A 750 -8.98 41.22 -25.51
N GLY A 751 -9.01 41.75 -24.26
CA GLY A 751 -10.14 41.60 -23.35
C GLY A 751 -10.04 40.44 -22.37
N TYR A 752 -8.88 39.75 -22.26
CA TYR A 752 -8.66 38.70 -21.27
C TYR A 752 -8.40 39.32 -19.89
N ASN A 753 -9.09 38.77 -18.87
CA ASN A 753 -9.01 39.27 -17.50
C ASN A 753 -7.76 38.77 -16.77
N THR A 754 -7.28 37.60 -17.11
CA THR A 754 -6.15 37.01 -16.42
C THR A 754 -5.12 36.46 -17.40
N PHE A 755 -3.87 36.45 -16.95
CA PHE A 755 -2.77 35.83 -17.69
C PHE A 755 -2.07 34.84 -16.75
N ASN A 756 -2.02 33.56 -17.16
CA ASN A 756 -1.36 32.51 -16.40
C ASN A 756 0.11 32.39 -16.82
N LEU A 757 1.02 32.54 -15.87
CA LEU A 757 2.45 32.38 -16.04
C LEU A 757 2.90 30.92 -15.86
N GLY A 758 1.97 30.01 -15.60
CA GLY A 758 2.22 28.61 -15.33
C GLY A 758 2.71 28.32 -13.92
N MET A 759 2.89 27.03 -13.64
CA MET A 759 3.23 26.53 -12.34
C MET A 759 4.67 26.87 -11.91
N SER A 760 4.85 27.06 -10.62
CA SER A 760 6.13 27.00 -9.92
C SER A 760 6.13 25.75 -9.03
N PRO A 761 6.70 24.63 -9.52
CA PRO A 761 6.63 23.35 -8.81
C PRO A 761 7.29 23.42 -7.44
N LEU A 762 6.73 22.70 -6.47
CA LEU A 762 7.17 22.60 -5.08
C LEU A 762 7.23 23.93 -4.30
N SER A 763 6.73 25.01 -4.87
CA SER A 763 6.70 26.31 -4.18
C SER A 763 5.70 26.28 -3.01
N ASN A 764 6.11 26.81 -1.86
CA ASN A 764 5.33 26.87 -0.63
C ASN A 764 4.78 25.49 -0.18
N VAL A 765 5.54 24.42 -0.42
CA VAL A 765 5.20 23.06 0.02
C VAL A 765 6.07 22.69 1.22
N GLY A 766 5.48 22.16 2.28
CA GLY A 766 6.20 21.61 3.43
C GLY A 766 7.00 22.60 4.29
N LEU A 767 6.58 23.88 4.34
CA LEU A 767 7.27 24.95 5.08
C LEU A 767 7.14 24.83 6.61
N HIS A 768 6.09 24.17 7.11
CA HIS A 768 5.79 24.10 8.53
C HIS A 768 6.40 22.87 9.18
N GLU A 769 6.78 22.96 10.45
CA GLU A 769 7.27 21.79 11.22
C GLU A 769 6.25 20.65 11.30
N GLN A 770 4.96 20.97 11.26
CA GLN A 770 3.85 20.04 11.31
C GLN A 770 3.50 19.43 9.96
N SER A 771 4.09 19.91 8.86
CA SER A 771 3.86 19.38 7.52
C SER A 771 4.24 17.89 7.45
N PHE A 772 3.55 17.15 6.60
CA PHE A 772 3.88 15.75 6.37
C PHE A 772 5.33 15.57 5.91
N ILE A 773 5.96 14.47 6.31
CA ILE A 773 7.37 14.18 5.96
C ILE A 773 7.62 14.28 4.45
N ARG A 774 6.69 13.77 3.64
CA ARG A 774 6.77 13.83 2.17
C ARG A 774 6.82 15.27 1.63
N GLU A 775 6.04 16.18 2.23
CA GLU A 775 6.03 17.60 1.87
C GLU A 775 7.31 18.30 2.34
N ARG A 776 7.83 17.91 3.49
CA ARG A 776 9.13 18.42 3.98
C ARG A 776 10.30 17.97 3.11
N VAL A 777 10.25 16.73 2.60
CA VAL A 777 11.23 16.24 1.61
C VAL A 777 11.10 17.01 0.31
N ALA A 778 9.87 17.30 -0.15
CA ALA A 778 9.65 18.15 -1.31
C ALA A 778 10.23 19.56 -1.12
N ASN A 779 10.07 20.15 0.09
CA ASN A 779 10.69 21.43 0.42
C ASN A 779 12.23 21.39 0.37
N LEU A 780 12.84 20.31 0.88
CA LEU A 780 14.31 20.13 0.76
C LEU A 780 14.75 20.04 -0.70
N ILE A 781 14.00 19.34 -1.54
CA ILE A 781 14.27 19.27 -2.99
C ILE A 781 14.12 20.67 -3.62
N TYR A 782 13.11 21.42 -3.24
CA TYR A 782 12.92 22.81 -3.72
C TYR A 782 14.12 23.70 -3.38
N GLN A 783 14.60 23.67 -2.15
CA GLN A 783 15.68 24.53 -1.67
C GLN A 783 17.06 24.08 -2.17
N PHE A 784 17.34 22.78 -2.20
CA PHE A 784 18.67 22.25 -2.45
C PHE A 784 18.80 21.51 -3.79
N GLY A 785 17.72 21.31 -4.52
CA GLY A 785 17.70 20.65 -5.83
C GLY A 785 18.17 21.50 -7.01
N SER A 786 18.75 22.66 -6.74
CA SER A 786 19.15 23.66 -7.76
C SER A 786 20.10 23.12 -8.85
N LYS A 787 20.82 22.03 -8.57
CA LYS A 787 21.66 21.34 -9.58
C LYS A 787 20.85 20.58 -10.61
N ILE A 788 19.59 20.21 -10.30
CA ILE A 788 18.68 19.48 -11.17
C ILE A 788 17.74 20.46 -11.88
N TYR A 789 17.15 21.38 -11.14
CA TYR A 789 16.21 22.38 -11.64
C TYR A 789 16.13 23.57 -10.68
N SER A 790 16.17 24.82 -11.21
CA SER A 790 16.11 26.05 -10.39
C SER A 790 14.68 26.41 -10.00
N PHE A 791 14.05 25.64 -9.15
CA PHE A 791 12.67 25.85 -8.69
C PHE A 791 12.47 27.22 -8.03
N GLU A 792 13.36 27.60 -7.14
CA GLU A 792 13.30 28.88 -6.42
C GLU A 792 13.51 30.06 -7.37
N GLY A 793 14.45 29.92 -8.32
CA GLY A 793 14.72 30.94 -9.34
C GLY A 793 13.50 31.18 -10.23
N LEU A 794 12.79 30.13 -10.64
CA LEU A 794 11.57 30.23 -11.43
C LEU A 794 10.46 30.97 -10.67
N ARG A 795 10.23 30.63 -9.39
CA ARG A 795 9.26 31.34 -8.57
C ARG A 795 9.62 32.82 -8.41
N HIS A 796 10.89 33.11 -8.11
CA HIS A 796 11.36 34.49 -7.95
C HIS A 796 11.17 35.30 -9.23
N TYR A 797 11.43 34.68 -10.39
CA TYR A 797 11.20 35.34 -11.68
C TYR A 797 9.73 35.66 -11.90
N LYS A 798 8.83 34.70 -11.74
CA LYS A 798 7.38 34.89 -11.91
C LYS A 798 6.79 35.87 -10.90
N HIS A 799 7.35 35.94 -9.71
CA HIS A 799 6.92 36.87 -8.67
C HIS A 799 7.12 38.37 -9.05
N LYS A 800 7.98 38.65 -10.05
CA LYS A 800 8.08 40.00 -10.58
C LYS A 800 6.75 40.53 -11.11
N PHE A 801 5.96 39.61 -11.75
CA PHE A 801 4.75 39.95 -12.50
C PHE A 801 3.48 39.55 -11.77
N ALA A 802 3.53 38.41 -11.06
CA ALA A 802 2.37 37.81 -10.44
C ALA A 802 1.64 38.79 -9.51
N SER A 803 0.33 38.87 -9.69
CA SER A 803 -0.62 39.52 -8.80
C SER A 803 -1.22 38.55 -7.78
N ASP A 804 -1.35 37.28 -8.17
CA ASP A 804 -1.91 36.22 -7.34
C ASP A 804 -1.20 34.87 -7.56
N TRP A 805 -1.33 33.97 -6.58
CA TRP A 805 -0.76 32.63 -6.62
C TRP A 805 -1.82 31.62 -6.19
N GLN A 806 -2.13 30.66 -7.07
CA GLN A 806 -3.12 29.63 -6.81
C GLN A 806 -2.47 28.27 -6.58
N PRO A 807 -2.87 27.53 -5.54
CA PRO A 807 -2.30 26.22 -5.25
C PRO A 807 -2.84 25.16 -6.20
N TYR A 808 -1.96 24.29 -6.68
CA TYR A 808 -2.31 23.10 -7.44
C TYR A 808 -1.81 21.86 -6.73
N TYR A 809 -2.50 20.76 -6.97
CA TYR A 809 -2.36 19.53 -6.20
C TYR A 809 -2.04 18.33 -7.07
N ILE A 810 -1.44 17.33 -6.43
CA ILE A 810 -1.34 15.98 -6.97
C ILE A 810 -2.24 15.07 -6.15
N GLY A 811 -3.16 14.37 -6.84
CA GLY A 811 -4.00 13.32 -6.29
C GLY A 811 -3.44 11.93 -6.61
N TYR A 812 -3.35 11.04 -5.62
CA TYR A 812 -2.83 9.68 -5.81
C TYR A 812 -3.51 8.68 -4.90
N SER A 813 -3.60 7.42 -5.36
CA SER A 813 -4.23 6.36 -4.59
C SER A 813 -3.53 6.11 -3.25
N ASN A 814 -4.31 5.84 -2.21
CA ASN A 814 -3.83 5.51 -0.87
C ASN A 814 -2.91 4.27 -0.85
N HIS A 815 -3.02 3.41 -1.86
CA HIS A 815 -2.21 2.19 -2.02
C HIS A 815 -0.93 2.41 -2.82
N SER A 816 -0.76 3.59 -3.44
CA SER A 816 0.44 3.92 -4.22
C SER A 816 1.55 4.45 -3.32
N ASN A 817 2.77 3.99 -3.57
CA ASN A 817 3.94 4.59 -2.95
C ASN A 817 4.28 5.90 -3.68
N ILE A 818 4.33 7.00 -2.96
CA ILE A 818 4.59 8.34 -3.53
C ILE A 818 5.91 8.40 -4.32
N ALA A 819 6.92 7.63 -3.93
CA ALA A 819 8.19 7.60 -4.65
C ALA A 819 8.02 7.08 -6.09
N PHE A 820 7.24 6.01 -6.28
CA PHE A 820 6.96 5.48 -7.62
C PHE A 820 6.00 6.38 -8.42
N VAL A 821 5.13 7.13 -7.74
CA VAL A 821 4.32 8.18 -8.37
C VAL A 821 5.22 9.26 -8.94
N MET A 822 6.19 9.75 -8.15
CA MET A 822 7.14 10.76 -8.61
C MET A 822 8.05 10.26 -9.73
N ILE A 823 8.51 9.01 -9.66
CA ILE A 823 9.28 8.40 -10.75
C ILE A 823 8.45 8.32 -12.03
N ALA A 824 7.18 7.93 -11.94
CA ALA A 824 6.29 7.88 -13.09
C ALA A 824 6.14 9.27 -13.74
N LEU A 825 5.96 10.32 -12.94
CA LEU A 825 5.85 11.70 -13.44
C LEU A 825 7.15 12.18 -14.08
N LEU A 826 8.32 11.86 -13.52
CA LEU A 826 9.61 12.21 -14.12
C LEU A 826 9.84 11.52 -15.47
N LEU A 827 9.36 10.29 -15.62
CA LEU A 827 9.49 9.55 -16.88
C LEU A 827 8.50 10.02 -17.95
N ILE A 828 7.34 10.50 -17.54
CA ILE A 828 6.28 10.92 -18.45
C ILE A 828 6.62 12.22 -19.19
N ASP A 829 7.46 13.07 -18.61
CA ASP A 829 7.91 14.32 -19.22
C ASP A 829 8.87 14.14 -20.41
N ASN A 830 9.36 12.92 -20.65
CA ASN A 830 10.26 12.64 -21.77
C ASN A 830 9.46 12.07 -22.96
N PRO A 831 9.28 12.83 -24.04
CA PRO A 831 8.49 12.39 -25.20
C PRO A 831 9.14 11.25 -26.01
N GLY A 832 10.45 11.03 -25.87
CA GLY A 832 11.21 9.99 -26.58
C GLY A 832 11.17 8.60 -25.95
N VAL A 833 10.51 8.42 -24.80
CA VAL A 833 10.36 7.11 -24.15
C VAL A 833 9.02 6.54 -24.58
N ASP A 834 9.05 5.57 -25.52
CA ASP A 834 7.90 4.69 -25.78
C ASP A 834 7.61 3.93 -24.47
N LEU A 835 6.59 4.39 -23.77
CA LEU A 835 6.18 3.85 -22.47
C LEU A 835 5.04 2.83 -22.59
N ASP A 836 4.73 2.41 -23.85
CA ASP A 836 3.70 1.40 -24.17
C ASP A 836 4.07 -0.04 -23.74
#